data_def1118776d9bc100dc7b02f758fe426
#
_entry.id   def1118776d9bc100dc7b02f758fe426
#
_cell.length_a   1.000
_cell.length_b   1.000
_cell.length_c   1.000
_cell.angle_alpha   90.00
_cell.angle_beta   90.00
_cell.angle_gamma   90.00
#
_symmetry.space_group_name_H-M   'P 1'
#
loop_
_entity.id
_entity.type
_entity.pdbx_description
1 polymer ?
#
loop_
_entity_poly.entity_id
_entity_poly.type
_entity_poly.pdbx_seq_one_letter_code
_entity_poly.pdbx_strand_id
1 'polypeptide(L)'
;MKCKFFTVILAMAAISDAAVNLGVSLGDSIRPVTHVATGSLYGITEKLPSDIDKDLAPLKPNVFLAPARSGNGRQQGIGGAFLVAPRVEAIGAKVQIRLADVLPGWPYKFQSMEHWKSEVTTVIEDKLKSSNKNFDGYEIWNEPNDTWKSTSIDFNSGLWKQTYDLIRQLDPDAKIIGPSYSFYHASKMEEFVKYCSQNNCMPDVISWHQWGSGGLVGAIENYRNLEKKYNVTPRAISINEYSSTEHTEEGCPGVSVPFIAKFERHGVESAMISWWFVPLPGRLGSLLTADNERGGGWWLYKWYGDMSGYMAKVTPPNDKSDGVDGFAALDKKKGFASIVLGGNTLGEVNVNIAGIPEAFGKKVNVSVEYVVWEDKDKPVSSTTLESSKEYDVADGKIVVPVNIKNVKYGYRVYVTPIIPQGPYKDAAISIPGKVEAENYDVGGAGKAYFDKDDENKGKEYREDAVDVVKAGDGYAIGYTQEGEWLEYTVNVAKEQDYVLTVRYATKSENAGVKLYIDDVAVTEDIIVPQGNDWDTYAVHDAGLVKLPKGEHILKMEILGNYVNIDWLNFEDTSHVAGAATDSTSEKVVTAKKDSTGTPEKEPAALHALRFATTSSNYLVFDMQGRLVTKITATGAEELQAKTNAAVKCSGTYLVKPLRGGQIMRITVR
;
A
#
# COMPACT_ATOMS: atom_id res chain seq x y z
N MET A 1 -5.71 75.11 -29.61
CA MET A 1 -6.42 73.87 -29.29
C MET A 1 -5.45 72.94 -28.65
N LYS A 2 -5.46 72.83 -27.30
CA LYS A 2 -4.52 71.95 -26.57
C LYS A 2 -5.30 70.67 -26.19
N CYS A 3 -4.93 69.55 -26.79
CA CYS A 3 -5.47 68.25 -26.47
C CYS A 3 -4.80 67.72 -25.17
N LYS A 4 -5.56 67.50 -24.10
CA LYS A 4 -5.11 66.84 -22.88
C LYS A 4 -5.36 65.36 -23.04
N PHE A 5 -4.30 64.56 -23.05
CA PHE A 5 -4.36 63.12 -22.89
C PHE A 5 -4.61 62.80 -21.41
N PHE A 6 -5.71 62.12 -21.10
CA PHE A 6 -5.96 61.48 -19.81
C PHE A 6 -5.43 60.03 -19.87
N THR A 7 -4.37 59.76 -19.13
CA THR A 7 -3.89 58.38 -18.93
C THR A 7 -4.73 57.78 -17.81
N VAL A 8 -5.58 56.82 -18.15
CA VAL A 8 -6.28 55.98 -17.18
C VAL A 8 -5.32 54.86 -16.76
N ILE A 9 -4.80 54.92 -15.56
CA ILE A 9 -4.07 53.81 -14.94
C ILE A 9 -5.12 52.84 -14.39
N LEU A 10 -5.30 51.70 -15.07
CA LEU A 10 -6.07 50.57 -14.56
C LEU A 10 -5.19 49.86 -13.49
N ALA A 11 -5.45 50.12 -12.23
CA ALA A 11 -4.91 49.31 -11.14
C ALA A 11 -5.63 47.97 -11.17
N MET A 12 -5.00 46.93 -11.72
CA MET A 12 -5.38 45.55 -11.44
C MET A 12 -5.10 45.26 -9.98
N ALA A 13 -6.14 45.30 -9.14
CA ALA A 13 -6.07 44.68 -7.82
C ALA A 13 -5.90 43.16 -8.05
N ALA A 14 -4.74 42.64 -7.70
CA ALA A 14 -4.59 41.21 -7.54
C ALA A 14 -5.52 40.81 -6.39
N ILE A 15 -6.62 40.17 -6.69
CA ILE A 15 -7.42 39.46 -5.70
C ILE A 15 -6.53 38.26 -5.31
N SER A 16 -5.85 38.37 -4.18
CA SER A 16 -5.30 37.20 -3.53
C SER A 16 -6.51 36.42 -3.03
N ASP A 17 -6.88 35.34 -3.73
CA ASP A 17 -7.80 34.39 -3.16
C ASP A 17 -7.22 33.96 -1.82
N ALA A 18 -7.98 34.22 -0.74
CA ALA A 18 -7.55 33.77 0.59
C ALA A 18 -7.45 32.25 0.57
N ALA A 19 -6.30 31.72 0.97
CA ALA A 19 -6.06 30.30 0.99
C ALA A 19 -7.19 29.56 1.72
N VAL A 20 -7.69 28.51 1.13
CA VAL A 20 -8.77 27.69 1.70
C VAL A 20 -8.21 26.93 2.91
N ASN A 21 -8.98 26.82 3.99
CA ASN A 21 -8.54 26.15 5.21
C ASN A 21 -9.25 24.82 5.42
N LEU A 22 -8.47 23.76 5.66
CA LEU A 22 -8.93 22.46 6.12
C LEU A 22 -8.44 22.24 7.55
N GLY A 23 -9.36 22.14 8.52
CA GLY A 23 -9.03 21.91 9.92
C GLY A 23 -8.88 20.42 10.23
N VAL A 24 -7.83 20.01 10.95
CA VAL A 24 -7.59 18.64 11.41
C VAL A 24 -7.30 18.67 12.91
N SER A 25 -8.13 17.99 13.70
CA SER A 25 -7.97 17.84 15.15
C SER A 25 -7.57 16.41 15.49
N LEU A 26 -6.26 16.14 15.59
CA LEU A 26 -5.74 14.79 15.90
C LEU A 26 -6.10 14.34 17.33
N GLY A 27 -6.35 15.30 18.25
CA GLY A 27 -6.81 15.02 19.60
C GLY A 27 -8.28 14.61 19.70
N ASP A 28 -9.09 14.92 18.68
CA ASP A 28 -10.53 14.63 18.64
C ASP A 28 -10.78 13.34 17.85
N SER A 29 -10.80 12.21 18.55
CA SER A 29 -11.08 10.90 17.98
C SER A 29 -12.55 10.76 17.62
N ILE A 30 -12.87 10.29 16.41
CA ILE A 30 -14.23 9.99 15.96
C ILE A 30 -14.59 8.53 16.30
N ARG A 31 -13.79 7.59 15.82
CA ARG A 31 -13.95 6.14 15.98
C ARG A 31 -12.65 5.41 15.66
N PRO A 32 -12.50 4.13 16.02
CA PRO A 32 -11.40 3.31 15.47
C PRO A 32 -11.44 3.31 13.94
N VAL A 33 -10.28 3.16 13.30
CA VAL A 33 -10.22 2.97 11.85
C VAL A 33 -10.84 1.62 11.49
N THR A 34 -11.88 1.62 10.65
CA THR A 34 -12.63 0.42 10.23
C THR A 34 -12.77 0.31 8.71
N HIS A 35 -12.19 1.24 7.96
CA HIS A 35 -12.15 1.25 6.49
C HIS A 35 -13.54 1.14 5.83
N VAL A 36 -14.53 1.87 6.33
CA VAL A 36 -15.94 1.75 5.92
C VAL A 36 -16.20 1.99 4.44
N ALA A 37 -15.33 2.74 3.76
CA ALA A 37 -15.49 3.09 2.36
C ALA A 37 -14.76 2.16 1.38
N THR A 38 -14.11 1.08 1.86
CA THR A 38 -13.37 0.16 0.99
C THR A 38 -14.23 -0.95 0.38
N GLY A 39 -15.54 -0.84 0.50
CA GLY A 39 -16.49 -1.73 -0.15
C GLY A 39 -16.56 -1.53 -1.66
N SER A 40 -16.97 -2.55 -2.38
CA SER A 40 -17.14 -2.51 -3.82
C SER A 40 -18.39 -3.28 -4.26
N LEU A 41 -19.16 -2.67 -5.17
CA LEU A 41 -20.26 -3.34 -5.86
C LEU A 41 -19.69 -4.19 -6.99
N TYR A 42 -19.94 -5.49 -6.97
CA TYR A 42 -19.49 -6.46 -8.01
C TYR A 42 -17.99 -6.39 -8.34
N GLY A 43 -17.18 -5.83 -7.42
CA GLY A 43 -15.76 -5.56 -7.65
C GLY A 43 -14.84 -6.76 -7.62
N ILE A 44 -15.35 -7.93 -7.25
CA ILE A 44 -14.62 -9.21 -7.21
C ILE A 44 -15.40 -10.29 -7.95
N THR A 45 -14.68 -11.17 -8.64
CA THR A 45 -15.23 -12.36 -9.29
C THR A 45 -14.49 -13.61 -8.85
N GLU A 46 -14.86 -14.77 -9.41
CA GLU A 46 -14.18 -16.04 -9.15
C GLU A 46 -12.69 -16.03 -9.52
N LYS A 47 -12.29 -15.13 -10.43
CA LYS A 47 -10.93 -15.06 -10.98
C LYS A 47 -10.28 -13.70 -10.89
N LEU A 48 -11.06 -12.63 -10.83
CA LEU A 48 -10.55 -11.26 -10.86
C LEU A 48 -10.89 -10.51 -9.55
N PRO A 49 -9.97 -9.68 -9.04
CA PRO A 49 -8.57 -9.58 -9.43
C PRO A 49 -7.85 -10.93 -9.25
N SER A 50 -6.83 -11.24 -10.08
CA SER A 50 -6.15 -12.54 -10.03
C SER A 50 -5.33 -12.74 -8.76
N ASP A 51 -4.70 -11.69 -8.29
CA ASP A 51 -3.86 -11.66 -7.09
C ASP A 51 -4.54 -10.86 -5.98
N ILE A 52 -5.25 -11.56 -5.09
CA ILE A 52 -5.98 -10.91 -3.99
C ILE A 52 -5.06 -10.38 -2.90
N ASP A 53 -3.91 -11.00 -2.67
CA ASP A 53 -2.96 -10.56 -1.65
C ASP A 53 -2.29 -9.25 -2.08
N LYS A 54 -2.00 -9.13 -3.36
CA LYS A 54 -1.37 -7.94 -3.93
C LYS A 54 -2.37 -6.80 -4.19
N ASP A 55 -3.54 -7.09 -4.73
CA ASP A 55 -4.43 -6.05 -5.27
C ASP A 55 -5.64 -5.74 -4.38
N LEU A 56 -6.04 -6.64 -3.47
CA LEU A 56 -7.16 -6.46 -2.54
C LEU A 56 -6.73 -6.26 -1.08
N ALA A 57 -5.93 -7.16 -0.53
CA ALA A 57 -5.58 -7.15 0.88
C ALA A 57 -4.98 -5.81 1.36
N PRO A 58 -4.13 -5.10 0.55
CA PRO A 58 -3.60 -3.80 0.94
C PRO A 58 -4.65 -2.70 1.10
N LEU A 59 -5.83 -2.84 0.50
CA LEU A 59 -6.93 -1.88 0.60
C LEU A 59 -7.74 -2.07 1.88
N LYS A 60 -7.52 -3.15 2.65
CA LYS A 60 -8.28 -3.52 3.85
C LYS A 60 -9.80 -3.49 3.60
N PRO A 61 -10.31 -4.23 2.60
CA PRO A 61 -11.71 -4.15 2.22
C PRO A 61 -12.62 -4.56 3.38
N ASN A 62 -13.73 -3.82 3.55
CA ASN A 62 -14.72 -4.08 4.58
C ASN A 62 -15.78 -5.07 4.09
N VAL A 63 -16.45 -4.74 2.98
CA VAL A 63 -17.57 -5.52 2.47
C VAL A 63 -17.70 -5.43 0.96
N PHE A 64 -18.12 -6.52 0.33
CA PHE A 64 -18.46 -6.58 -1.08
C PHE A 64 -19.95 -6.82 -1.24
N LEU A 65 -20.63 -6.04 -2.07
CA LEU A 65 -21.98 -6.34 -2.50
C LEU A 65 -21.91 -7.22 -3.76
N ALA A 66 -22.45 -8.42 -3.68
CA ALA A 66 -22.40 -9.40 -4.74
C ALA A 66 -23.80 -9.91 -5.14
N PRO A 67 -24.02 -10.28 -6.40
CA PRO A 67 -25.31 -10.80 -6.85
C PRO A 67 -25.60 -12.14 -6.16
N ALA A 68 -26.84 -12.34 -5.71
CA ALA A 68 -27.24 -13.63 -5.12
C ALA A 68 -26.95 -14.80 -6.05
N ARG A 69 -27.13 -14.58 -7.35
CA ARG A 69 -26.82 -15.54 -8.43
C ARG A 69 -26.21 -14.79 -9.61
N SER A 70 -25.29 -15.42 -10.32
CA SER A 70 -24.72 -14.93 -11.57
C SER A 70 -25.04 -15.87 -12.75
N GLY A 71 -24.83 -15.39 -13.98
CA GLY A 71 -25.10 -16.17 -15.21
C GLY A 71 -26.57 -16.24 -15.62
N ASN A 72 -26.88 -17.11 -16.59
CA ASN A 72 -28.24 -17.45 -17.02
C ASN A 72 -29.15 -16.25 -17.37
N GLY A 73 -28.63 -15.23 -18.07
CA GLY A 73 -29.38 -14.03 -18.45
C GLY A 73 -29.70 -13.08 -17.31
N ARG A 74 -29.08 -13.24 -16.14
CA ARG A 74 -29.09 -12.29 -15.02
C ARG A 74 -28.26 -11.05 -15.35
N GLN A 75 -28.40 -10.01 -14.55
CA GLN A 75 -27.62 -8.78 -14.72
C GLN A 75 -26.12 -9.07 -14.72
N GLN A 76 -25.66 -9.94 -13.82
CA GLN A 76 -24.26 -10.31 -13.70
C GLN A 76 -24.02 -11.72 -14.26
N GLY A 77 -23.11 -11.85 -15.24
CA GLY A 77 -22.72 -13.14 -15.82
C GLY A 77 -21.81 -13.97 -14.91
N ILE A 78 -21.08 -13.32 -14.00
CA ILE A 78 -20.08 -13.89 -13.09
C ILE A 78 -20.12 -13.15 -11.75
N GLY A 79 -19.41 -13.63 -10.73
CA GLY A 79 -19.25 -12.93 -9.45
C GLY A 79 -20.36 -13.20 -8.43
N GLY A 80 -21.09 -14.31 -8.56
CA GLY A 80 -22.14 -14.71 -7.62
C GLY A 80 -21.62 -14.80 -6.17
N ALA A 81 -22.41 -14.34 -5.20
CA ALA A 81 -22.03 -14.20 -3.79
C ALA A 81 -21.37 -15.45 -3.21
N PHE A 82 -21.92 -16.63 -3.48
CA PHE A 82 -21.38 -17.91 -2.99
C PHE A 82 -20.07 -18.32 -3.68
N LEU A 83 -19.85 -17.84 -4.91
CA LEU A 83 -18.65 -18.15 -5.69
C LEU A 83 -17.47 -17.25 -5.28
N VAL A 84 -17.75 -16.01 -4.85
CA VAL A 84 -16.71 -15.06 -4.42
C VAL A 84 -16.42 -15.12 -2.92
N ALA A 85 -17.36 -15.63 -2.10
CA ALA A 85 -17.24 -15.65 -0.65
C ALA A 85 -15.91 -16.23 -0.13
N PRO A 86 -15.36 -17.34 -0.66
CA PRO A 86 -14.07 -17.88 -0.20
C PRO A 86 -12.91 -16.90 -0.39
N ARG A 87 -12.88 -16.18 -1.51
CA ARG A 87 -11.84 -15.19 -1.81
C ARG A 87 -11.96 -13.95 -0.92
N VAL A 88 -13.19 -13.52 -0.66
CA VAL A 88 -13.50 -12.40 0.24
C VAL A 88 -13.16 -12.76 1.69
N GLU A 89 -13.43 -14.00 2.12
CA GLU A 89 -13.09 -14.49 3.46
C GLU A 89 -11.57 -14.54 3.68
N ALA A 90 -10.80 -14.94 2.65
CA ALA A 90 -9.34 -15.04 2.70
C ALA A 90 -8.66 -13.70 3.04
N ILE A 91 -9.27 -12.56 2.69
CA ILE A 91 -8.78 -11.21 2.99
C ILE A 91 -9.51 -10.56 4.19
N GLY A 92 -10.28 -11.33 4.96
CA GLY A 92 -10.99 -10.86 6.16
C GLY A 92 -12.21 -9.99 5.90
N ALA A 93 -12.71 -9.91 4.67
CA ALA A 93 -13.87 -9.10 4.29
C ALA A 93 -15.18 -9.90 4.30
N LYS A 94 -16.30 -9.19 4.18
CA LYS A 94 -17.65 -9.76 4.19
C LYS A 94 -18.34 -9.62 2.84
N VAL A 95 -19.38 -10.41 2.62
CA VAL A 95 -20.24 -10.38 1.44
C VAL A 95 -21.67 -10.02 1.85
N GLN A 96 -22.23 -8.97 1.26
CA GLN A 96 -23.67 -8.70 1.26
C GLN A 96 -24.27 -9.31 0.00
N ILE A 97 -25.42 -9.94 0.12
CA ILE A 97 -26.10 -10.67 -0.96
C ILE A 97 -27.24 -9.81 -1.50
N ARG A 98 -27.13 -9.35 -2.76
CA ARG A 98 -28.24 -8.66 -3.45
C ARG A 98 -29.25 -9.70 -3.95
N LEU A 99 -30.39 -9.85 -3.25
CA LEU A 99 -31.40 -10.84 -3.56
C LEU A 99 -32.06 -10.63 -4.92
N ALA A 100 -32.31 -9.37 -5.32
CA ALA A 100 -32.93 -9.07 -6.61
C ALA A 100 -32.23 -9.72 -7.80
N ASP A 101 -30.92 -9.96 -7.69
CA ASP A 101 -30.10 -10.59 -8.74
C ASP A 101 -30.35 -12.12 -8.90
N VAL A 102 -31.28 -12.73 -8.14
CA VAL A 102 -31.78 -14.07 -8.49
C VAL A 102 -32.62 -14.04 -9.75
N LEU A 103 -33.22 -12.88 -10.06
CA LEU A 103 -34.09 -12.71 -11.21
C LEU A 103 -33.27 -12.42 -12.48
N PRO A 104 -33.76 -12.81 -13.66
CA PRO A 104 -33.12 -12.47 -14.91
C PRO A 104 -33.35 -11.01 -15.30
N GLY A 105 -32.38 -10.45 -16.06
CA GLY A 105 -32.46 -9.15 -16.70
C GLY A 105 -32.22 -7.97 -15.77
N TRP A 106 -32.20 -6.80 -16.38
CA TRP A 106 -32.21 -5.47 -15.78
C TRP A 106 -33.11 -4.55 -16.65
N PRO A 107 -34.17 -3.94 -16.11
CA PRO A 107 -34.77 -4.19 -14.79
C PRO A 107 -35.20 -5.63 -14.58
N TYR A 108 -35.26 -6.08 -13.33
CA TYR A 108 -35.55 -7.48 -12.97
C TYR A 108 -36.88 -7.98 -13.48
N LYS A 109 -36.91 -9.20 -14.09
CA LYS A 109 -38.15 -9.82 -14.59
C LYS A 109 -38.88 -10.52 -13.46
N PHE A 110 -39.56 -9.73 -12.62
CA PHE A 110 -40.40 -10.24 -11.55
C PHE A 110 -41.63 -10.97 -12.13
N GLN A 111 -41.92 -12.18 -11.66
CA GLN A 111 -43.02 -13.03 -12.14
C GLN A 111 -44.19 -13.02 -11.16
N SER A 112 -43.97 -13.47 -9.92
CA SER A 112 -44.96 -13.53 -8.85
C SER A 112 -44.27 -13.54 -7.48
N MET A 113 -45.05 -13.26 -6.42
CA MET A 113 -44.54 -13.38 -5.04
C MET A 113 -44.20 -14.82 -4.66
N GLU A 114 -44.89 -15.80 -5.20
CA GLU A 114 -44.61 -17.21 -4.96
C GLU A 114 -43.24 -17.60 -5.54
N HIS A 115 -43.01 -17.25 -6.81
CA HIS A 115 -41.71 -17.46 -7.46
C HIS A 115 -40.59 -16.72 -6.72
N TRP A 116 -40.81 -15.44 -6.38
CA TRP A 116 -39.85 -14.65 -5.64
C TRP A 116 -39.47 -15.27 -4.29
N LYS A 117 -40.47 -15.66 -3.48
CA LYS A 117 -40.23 -16.32 -2.20
C LYS A 117 -39.48 -17.64 -2.33
N SER A 118 -39.78 -18.42 -3.38
CA SER A 118 -39.07 -19.68 -3.66
C SER A 118 -37.59 -19.42 -3.96
N GLU A 119 -37.28 -18.42 -4.79
CA GLU A 119 -35.88 -18.04 -5.12
C GLU A 119 -35.14 -17.53 -3.88
N VAL A 120 -35.76 -16.65 -3.10
CA VAL A 120 -35.18 -16.12 -1.85
C VAL A 120 -34.94 -17.24 -0.83
N THR A 121 -35.89 -18.15 -0.66
CA THR A 121 -35.73 -19.32 0.21
C THR A 121 -34.51 -20.15 -0.18
N THR A 122 -34.34 -20.42 -1.48
CA THR A 122 -33.19 -21.17 -1.99
C THR A 122 -31.86 -20.46 -1.67
N VAL A 123 -31.80 -19.12 -1.82
CA VAL A 123 -30.58 -18.35 -1.51
C VAL A 123 -30.29 -18.42 0.00
N ILE A 124 -31.29 -18.29 0.85
CA ILE A 124 -31.12 -18.37 2.31
C ILE A 124 -30.64 -19.76 2.72
N GLU A 125 -31.26 -20.82 2.18
CA GLU A 125 -30.83 -22.20 2.45
C GLU A 125 -29.39 -22.45 2.02
N ASP A 126 -28.98 -21.96 0.86
CA ASP A 126 -27.61 -22.10 0.38
C ASP A 126 -26.61 -21.34 1.30
N LYS A 127 -26.97 -20.14 1.77
CA LYS A 127 -26.16 -19.41 2.75
C LYS A 127 -26.02 -20.20 4.05
N LEU A 128 -27.11 -20.76 4.56
CA LEU A 128 -27.10 -21.53 5.82
C LEU A 128 -26.27 -22.83 5.68
N LYS A 129 -26.28 -23.44 4.50
CA LYS A 129 -25.49 -24.66 4.17
C LYS A 129 -24.03 -24.35 3.83
N SER A 130 -23.67 -23.08 3.55
CA SER A 130 -22.33 -22.70 3.15
C SER A 130 -21.29 -22.94 4.24
N SER A 131 -20.11 -23.40 3.85
CA SER A 131 -18.93 -23.46 4.73
C SER A 131 -18.39 -22.08 5.07
N ASN A 132 -18.53 -21.10 4.16
CA ASN A 132 -18.12 -19.72 4.39
C ASN A 132 -19.05 -19.03 5.38
N LYS A 133 -18.47 -18.25 6.31
CA LYS A 133 -19.20 -17.57 7.39
C LYS A 133 -19.14 -16.04 7.29
N ASN A 134 -18.60 -15.53 6.22
CA ASN A 134 -18.38 -14.10 5.99
C ASN A 134 -19.55 -13.39 5.29
N PHE A 135 -20.75 -13.96 5.28
CA PHE A 135 -21.94 -13.28 4.79
C PHE A 135 -22.45 -12.27 5.83
N ASP A 136 -22.51 -10.98 5.43
CA ASP A 136 -22.92 -9.88 6.32
C ASP A 136 -24.44 -9.70 6.38
N GLY A 137 -25.15 -9.91 5.26
CA GLY A 137 -26.60 -9.75 5.20
C GLY A 137 -27.20 -9.83 3.80
N TYR A 138 -28.49 -9.54 3.72
CA TYR A 138 -29.28 -9.54 2.49
C TYR A 138 -29.76 -8.13 2.15
N GLU A 139 -29.42 -7.64 0.95
CA GLU A 139 -30.09 -6.52 0.32
C GLU A 139 -31.31 -7.05 -0.45
N ILE A 140 -32.52 -6.67 0.00
CA ILE A 140 -33.76 -7.28 -0.53
C ILE A 140 -33.98 -6.95 -2.00
N TRP A 141 -33.85 -5.67 -2.37
CA TRP A 141 -34.09 -5.21 -3.75
C TRP A 141 -33.09 -4.13 -4.13
N ASN A 142 -32.92 -3.90 -5.43
CA ASN A 142 -32.07 -2.84 -5.94
C ASN A 142 -32.90 -1.80 -6.70
N GLU A 143 -32.78 -0.53 -6.31
CA GLU A 143 -33.42 0.63 -6.93
C GLU A 143 -34.95 0.48 -7.12
N PRO A 144 -35.71 0.17 -6.06
CA PRO A 144 -37.13 -0.10 -6.23
C PRO A 144 -37.92 1.07 -6.80
N ASN A 145 -37.46 2.30 -6.62
CA ASN A 145 -38.07 3.49 -7.23
C ASN A 145 -38.02 3.49 -8.75
N ASP A 146 -37.04 2.78 -9.36
CA ASP A 146 -36.83 2.73 -10.80
C ASP A 146 -37.06 1.35 -11.41
N THR A 147 -36.83 0.29 -10.66
CA THR A 147 -36.86 -1.10 -11.15
C THR A 147 -38.09 -1.91 -10.72
N TRP A 148 -38.79 -1.50 -9.66
CA TRP A 148 -40.05 -2.13 -9.28
C TRP A 148 -41.19 -1.73 -10.21
N LYS A 149 -41.62 -2.63 -11.07
CA LYS A 149 -42.60 -2.36 -12.14
C LYS A 149 -43.97 -3.02 -11.91
N SER A 150 -44.18 -3.72 -10.79
CA SER A 150 -45.49 -4.30 -10.49
C SER A 150 -46.51 -3.21 -10.22
N THR A 151 -47.67 -3.30 -10.86
CA THR A 151 -48.82 -2.42 -10.62
C THR A 151 -49.83 -3.03 -9.66
N SER A 152 -49.74 -4.33 -9.42
CA SER A 152 -50.69 -5.07 -8.55
C SER A 152 -50.12 -5.36 -7.15
N ILE A 153 -48.82 -5.21 -6.97
CA ILE A 153 -48.11 -5.47 -5.70
C ILE A 153 -47.34 -4.22 -5.32
N ASP A 154 -47.73 -3.60 -4.22
CA ASP A 154 -47.00 -2.47 -3.66
C ASP A 154 -45.65 -2.90 -3.11
N PHE A 155 -44.62 -2.06 -3.26
CA PHE A 155 -43.28 -2.41 -2.84
C PHE A 155 -43.19 -2.62 -1.32
N ASN A 156 -43.68 -1.66 -0.54
CA ASN A 156 -43.52 -1.69 0.92
C ASN A 156 -44.33 -2.81 1.58
N SER A 157 -45.63 -2.87 1.29
CA SER A 157 -46.57 -3.85 1.90
C SER A 157 -46.50 -5.24 1.24
N GLY A 158 -46.19 -5.27 -0.03
CA GLY A 158 -46.12 -6.49 -0.82
C GLY A 158 -44.72 -7.12 -0.78
N LEU A 159 -43.77 -6.60 -1.57
CA LEU A 159 -42.46 -7.21 -1.71
C LEU A 159 -41.65 -7.12 -0.40
N TRP A 160 -41.42 -5.90 0.09
CA TRP A 160 -40.52 -5.67 1.21
C TRP A 160 -40.97 -6.44 2.47
N LYS A 161 -42.19 -6.18 2.94
CA LYS A 161 -42.71 -6.79 4.18
C LYS A 161 -42.72 -8.31 4.13
N GLN A 162 -43.19 -8.89 3.03
CA GLN A 162 -43.25 -10.34 2.91
C GLN A 162 -41.87 -10.99 2.79
N THR A 163 -40.91 -10.32 2.15
CA THR A 163 -39.53 -10.81 2.09
C THR A 163 -38.82 -10.66 3.42
N TYR A 164 -39.03 -9.52 4.10
CA TYR A 164 -38.53 -9.29 5.45
C TYR A 164 -38.97 -10.41 6.42
N ASP A 165 -40.28 -10.73 6.43
CA ASP A 165 -40.81 -11.78 7.31
C ASP A 165 -40.24 -13.15 6.96
N LEU A 166 -40.09 -13.46 5.67
CA LEU A 166 -39.48 -14.70 5.19
C LEU A 166 -38.03 -14.83 5.66
N ILE A 167 -37.24 -13.78 5.54
CA ILE A 167 -35.86 -13.78 6.02
C ILE A 167 -35.83 -14.00 7.55
N ARG A 168 -36.63 -13.24 8.31
CA ARG A 168 -36.69 -13.39 9.78
C ARG A 168 -37.13 -14.78 10.23
N GLN A 169 -37.96 -15.43 9.43
CA GLN A 169 -38.42 -16.81 9.70
C GLN A 169 -37.28 -17.83 9.43
N LEU A 170 -36.53 -17.67 8.36
CA LEU A 170 -35.56 -18.68 7.92
C LEU A 170 -34.12 -18.41 8.44
N ASP A 171 -33.74 -17.16 8.60
CA ASP A 171 -32.41 -16.70 9.04
C ASP A 171 -32.57 -15.46 9.96
N PRO A 172 -33.03 -15.65 11.21
CA PRO A 172 -33.46 -14.56 12.09
C PRO A 172 -32.34 -13.59 12.46
N ASP A 173 -31.08 -14.04 12.47
CA ASP A 173 -29.90 -13.25 12.85
C ASP A 173 -29.26 -12.49 11.70
N ALA A 174 -29.70 -12.73 10.46
CA ALA A 174 -29.15 -12.05 9.29
C ALA A 174 -29.50 -10.56 9.27
N LYS A 175 -28.54 -9.71 8.90
CA LYS A 175 -28.83 -8.30 8.61
C LYS A 175 -29.72 -8.20 7.36
N ILE A 176 -30.75 -7.38 7.45
CA ILE A 176 -31.62 -7.01 6.32
C ILE A 176 -31.30 -5.57 5.94
N ILE A 177 -30.96 -5.37 4.68
CA ILE A 177 -30.45 -4.12 4.12
C ILE A 177 -31.45 -3.58 3.10
N GLY A 178 -31.75 -2.31 3.14
CA GLY A 178 -32.62 -1.64 2.18
C GLY A 178 -33.15 -0.30 2.66
N PRO A 179 -33.97 0.37 1.86
CA PRO A 179 -34.63 -0.08 0.62
C PRO A 179 -33.75 -0.01 -0.64
N SER A 180 -32.53 0.57 -0.58
CA SER A 180 -31.58 0.68 -1.68
C SER A 180 -32.15 1.49 -2.87
N TYR A 181 -32.73 2.65 -2.59
CA TYR A 181 -33.18 3.57 -3.63
C TYR A 181 -32.02 4.05 -4.49
N SER A 182 -32.26 4.29 -5.79
CA SER A 182 -31.24 4.74 -6.76
C SER A 182 -30.62 6.13 -6.45
N PHE A 183 -31.22 6.87 -5.54
CA PHE A 183 -30.71 8.07 -4.87
C PHE A 183 -31.55 8.34 -3.62
N TYR A 184 -31.07 9.21 -2.72
CA TYR A 184 -31.85 9.59 -1.55
C TYR A 184 -33.08 10.38 -1.95
N HIS A 185 -34.23 9.76 -1.90
CA HIS A 185 -35.52 10.37 -2.24
C HIS A 185 -36.32 10.61 -0.94
N ALA A 186 -36.30 11.84 -0.43
CA ALA A 186 -36.82 12.18 0.90
C ALA A 186 -38.27 11.71 1.16
N SER A 187 -39.20 11.94 0.20
CA SER A 187 -40.59 11.52 0.38
C SER A 187 -40.78 10.01 0.36
N LYS A 188 -40.09 9.28 -0.55
CA LYS A 188 -40.16 7.82 -0.58
C LYS A 188 -39.51 7.19 0.63
N MET A 189 -38.39 7.75 1.10
CA MET A 189 -37.75 7.31 2.34
C MET A 189 -38.67 7.52 3.54
N GLU A 190 -39.37 8.64 3.60
CA GLU A 190 -40.36 8.89 4.65
C GLU A 190 -41.53 7.89 4.61
N GLU A 191 -42.11 7.63 3.42
CA GLU A 191 -43.16 6.61 3.22
C GLU A 191 -42.69 5.23 3.67
N PHE A 192 -41.48 4.83 3.31
CA PHE A 192 -40.88 3.56 3.70
C PHE A 192 -40.67 3.45 5.21
N VAL A 193 -40.01 4.44 5.81
CA VAL A 193 -39.75 4.45 7.27
C VAL A 193 -41.06 4.46 8.05
N LYS A 194 -42.04 5.28 7.65
CA LYS A 194 -43.36 5.30 8.25
C LYS A 194 -44.05 3.93 8.20
N TYR A 195 -44.09 3.32 7.00
CA TYR A 195 -44.69 1.99 6.83
C TYR A 195 -43.99 0.94 7.70
N CYS A 196 -42.67 0.86 7.60
CA CYS A 196 -41.89 -0.16 8.29
C CYS A 196 -41.91 -0.03 9.82
N SER A 197 -41.92 1.20 10.34
CA SER A 197 -42.07 1.45 11.78
C SER A 197 -43.42 0.96 12.35
N GLN A 198 -44.49 1.08 11.55
CA GLN A 198 -45.84 0.66 11.93
C GLN A 198 -46.08 -0.85 11.76
N ASN A 199 -45.31 -1.52 10.93
CA ASN A 199 -45.50 -2.92 10.55
C ASN A 199 -44.35 -3.84 10.99
N ASN A 200 -43.47 -3.40 11.89
CA ASN A 200 -42.35 -4.18 12.43
C ASN A 200 -41.44 -4.79 11.34
N CYS A 201 -41.09 -4.00 10.32
CA CYS A 201 -40.22 -4.46 9.23
C CYS A 201 -39.13 -3.42 8.87
N MET A 202 -38.66 -2.67 9.87
CA MET A 202 -37.51 -1.79 9.70
C MET A 202 -36.25 -2.61 9.37
N PRO A 203 -35.47 -2.24 8.35
CA PRO A 203 -34.20 -2.89 8.08
C PRO A 203 -33.23 -2.74 9.26
N ASP A 204 -32.26 -3.62 9.35
CA ASP A 204 -31.15 -3.46 10.30
C ASP A 204 -30.19 -2.39 9.81
N VAL A 205 -30.01 -2.31 8.49
CA VAL A 205 -29.15 -1.33 7.80
C VAL A 205 -29.99 -0.61 6.74
N ILE A 206 -30.15 0.70 6.92
CA ILE A 206 -30.81 1.53 5.90
C ILE A 206 -29.84 1.83 4.76
N SER A 207 -30.30 1.78 3.51
CA SER A 207 -29.43 1.97 2.35
C SER A 207 -30.08 2.79 1.23
N TRP A 208 -29.24 3.51 0.52
CA TRP A 208 -29.54 4.20 -0.74
C TRP A 208 -28.26 4.39 -1.56
N HIS A 209 -28.40 4.71 -2.84
CA HIS A 209 -27.30 5.10 -3.70
C HIS A 209 -27.03 6.60 -3.60
N GLN A 210 -25.77 7.00 -3.78
CA GLN A 210 -25.38 8.41 -3.65
C GLN A 210 -24.53 8.86 -4.82
N TRP A 211 -25.08 9.77 -5.61
CA TRP A 211 -24.43 10.36 -6.76
C TRP A 211 -24.02 11.80 -6.44
N GLY A 212 -22.70 12.03 -6.37
CA GLY A 212 -22.14 13.28 -5.85
C GLY A 212 -22.13 13.37 -4.32
N SER A 213 -21.03 13.86 -3.76
CA SER A 213 -20.82 13.92 -2.31
C SER A 213 -21.55 15.08 -1.63
N GLY A 214 -21.89 16.12 -2.38
CA GLY A 214 -22.48 17.36 -1.82
C GLY A 214 -23.85 17.19 -1.14
N GLY A 215 -24.68 16.27 -1.64
CA GLY A 215 -26.00 15.98 -1.08
C GLY A 215 -26.03 15.00 0.09
N LEU A 216 -24.94 14.29 0.35
CA LEU A 216 -24.88 13.15 1.28
C LEU A 216 -25.23 13.55 2.72
N VAL A 217 -24.63 14.64 3.22
CA VAL A 217 -24.87 15.09 4.61
C VAL A 217 -26.32 15.45 4.83
N GLY A 218 -26.94 16.16 3.87
CA GLY A 218 -28.37 16.48 3.93
C GLY A 218 -29.26 15.24 3.91
N ALA A 219 -28.91 14.22 3.16
CA ALA A 219 -29.61 12.92 3.14
C ALA A 219 -29.54 12.21 4.49
N ILE A 220 -28.33 12.14 5.08
CA ILE A 220 -28.13 11.54 6.41
C ILE A 220 -28.93 12.31 7.48
N GLU A 221 -28.84 13.63 7.51
CA GLU A 221 -29.58 14.48 8.44
C GLU A 221 -31.10 14.27 8.32
N ASN A 222 -31.59 14.23 7.07
CA ASN A 222 -33.03 13.98 6.83
C ASN A 222 -33.43 12.61 7.34
N TYR A 223 -32.68 11.56 7.05
CA TYR A 223 -32.99 10.21 7.54
C TYR A 223 -32.96 10.14 9.08
N ARG A 224 -31.97 10.72 9.75
CA ARG A 224 -31.91 10.79 11.21
C ARG A 224 -33.10 11.52 11.83
N ASN A 225 -33.66 12.53 11.13
CA ASN A 225 -34.89 13.20 11.53
C ASN A 225 -36.13 12.31 11.35
N LEU A 226 -36.17 11.45 10.32
CA LEU A 226 -37.25 10.47 10.14
C LEU A 226 -37.24 9.41 11.26
N GLU A 227 -36.07 8.92 11.67
CA GLU A 227 -35.96 8.02 12.82
C GLU A 227 -36.58 8.64 14.08
N LYS A 228 -36.24 9.90 14.38
CA LYS A 228 -36.84 10.64 15.51
C LYS A 228 -38.35 10.80 15.35
N LYS A 229 -38.80 11.22 14.15
CA LYS A 229 -40.23 11.47 13.84
C LYS A 229 -41.09 10.22 14.04
N TYR A 230 -40.58 9.06 13.66
CA TYR A 230 -41.32 7.79 13.72
C TYR A 230 -40.92 6.90 14.89
N ASN A 231 -40.16 7.42 15.85
CA ASN A 231 -39.67 6.71 17.03
C ASN A 231 -38.93 5.39 16.68
N VAL A 232 -38.09 5.44 15.64
CA VAL A 232 -37.24 4.33 15.22
C VAL A 232 -35.90 4.42 15.94
N THR A 233 -35.44 3.31 16.52
CA THR A 233 -34.07 3.23 17.04
C THR A 233 -33.07 3.46 15.89
N PRO A 234 -32.02 4.27 16.08
CA PRO A 234 -31.05 4.57 15.04
C PRO A 234 -30.50 3.31 14.36
N ARG A 235 -30.60 3.28 13.03
CA ARG A 235 -30.12 2.19 12.20
C ARG A 235 -28.73 2.51 11.63
N ALA A 236 -27.94 1.49 11.39
CA ALA A 236 -26.74 1.63 10.58
C ALA A 236 -27.11 2.12 9.18
N ILE A 237 -26.19 2.87 8.54
CA ILE A 237 -26.38 3.39 7.19
C ILE A 237 -25.36 2.70 6.29
N SER A 238 -25.83 2.18 5.14
CA SER A 238 -24.99 1.72 4.04
C SER A 238 -25.25 2.56 2.79
N ILE A 239 -24.16 3.02 2.16
CA ILE A 239 -24.21 3.63 0.83
C ILE A 239 -23.71 2.58 -0.15
N ASN A 240 -24.63 1.73 -0.58
CA ASN A 240 -24.30 0.51 -1.32
C ASN A 240 -23.99 0.70 -2.81
N GLU A 241 -24.07 1.96 -3.28
CA GLU A 241 -23.48 2.44 -4.54
C GLU A 241 -23.16 3.92 -4.42
N TYR A 242 -21.93 4.33 -4.73
CA TYR A 242 -21.57 5.75 -4.80
C TYR A 242 -20.59 6.05 -5.94
N SER A 243 -20.72 7.22 -6.53
CA SER A 243 -19.81 7.74 -7.55
C SER A 243 -20.07 9.23 -7.82
N SER A 244 -19.37 9.80 -8.81
CA SER A 244 -19.70 11.13 -9.37
C SER A 244 -21.10 11.15 -9.95
N THR A 245 -21.67 12.35 -10.09
CA THR A 245 -23.05 12.54 -10.59
C THR A 245 -23.27 11.95 -11.98
N GLU A 246 -22.30 12.06 -12.87
CA GLU A 246 -22.36 11.51 -14.22
C GLU A 246 -21.83 10.07 -14.34
N HIS A 247 -21.44 9.43 -13.26
CA HIS A 247 -20.85 8.08 -13.23
C HIS A 247 -19.58 7.90 -14.09
N THR A 248 -18.90 8.99 -14.44
CA THR A 248 -17.72 8.95 -15.32
C THR A 248 -16.39 8.93 -14.58
N GLU A 249 -16.42 9.20 -13.28
CA GLU A 249 -15.24 9.40 -12.43
C GLU A 249 -15.19 8.39 -11.25
N GLU A 250 -15.65 7.18 -11.49
CA GLU A 250 -15.52 6.08 -10.54
C GLU A 250 -14.05 5.80 -10.27
N GLY A 251 -13.68 5.72 -9.00
CA GLY A 251 -12.29 5.53 -8.59
C GLY A 251 -11.40 6.78 -8.76
N CYS A 252 -11.96 7.93 -9.19
CA CYS A 252 -11.22 9.19 -9.23
C CYS A 252 -10.87 9.66 -7.81
N PRO A 253 -9.59 9.84 -7.46
CA PRO A 253 -9.18 10.20 -6.10
C PRO A 253 -9.83 11.47 -5.57
N GLY A 254 -9.78 12.56 -6.34
CA GLY A 254 -10.37 13.84 -5.91
C GLY A 254 -11.88 13.80 -5.71
N VAL A 255 -12.60 12.91 -6.39
CA VAL A 255 -14.03 12.66 -6.21
C VAL A 255 -14.29 11.76 -5.00
N SER A 256 -13.47 10.75 -4.80
CA SER A 256 -13.64 9.76 -3.71
C SER A 256 -13.34 10.34 -2.33
N VAL A 257 -12.39 11.25 -2.21
CA VAL A 257 -12.00 11.84 -0.91
C VAL A 257 -13.19 12.49 -0.17
N PRO A 258 -14.00 13.39 -0.77
CA PRO A 258 -15.15 13.98 -0.08
C PRO A 258 -16.20 12.95 0.37
N PHE A 259 -16.36 11.83 -0.36
CA PHE A 259 -17.23 10.74 0.04
C PHE A 259 -16.70 10.04 1.29
N ILE A 260 -15.44 9.57 1.24
CA ILE A 260 -14.79 8.86 2.37
C ILE A 260 -14.82 9.74 3.62
N ALA A 261 -14.47 11.04 3.47
CA ALA A 261 -14.47 12.01 4.55
C ALA A 261 -15.84 12.10 5.26
N LYS A 262 -16.92 12.18 4.48
CA LYS A 262 -18.29 12.28 5.00
C LYS A 262 -18.77 10.95 5.58
N PHE A 263 -18.43 9.82 4.96
CA PHE A 263 -18.76 8.49 5.51
C PHE A 263 -18.16 8.30 6.90
N GLU A 264 -16.88 8.64 7.07
CA GLU A 264 -16.19 8.56 8.35
C GLU A 264 -16.78 9.53 9.37
N ARG A 265 -16.99 10.79 8.99
CA ARG A 265 -17.46 11.85 9.89
C ARG A 265 -18.91 11.67 10.33
N HIS A 266 -19.78 11.16 9.45
CA HIS A 266 -21.22 11.01 9.73
C HIS A 266 -21.64 9.58 10.10
N GLY A 267 -20.69 8.68 10.36
CA GLY A 267 -20.95 7.36 10.93
C GLY A 267 -21.67 6.40 9.98
N VAL A 268 -21.32 6.43 8.69
CA VAL A 268 -21.71 5.38 7.76
C VAL A 268 -21.03 4.08 8.16
N GLU A 269 -21.74 2.96 8.11
CA GLU A 269 -21.20 1.63 8.48
C GLU A 269 -20.44 0.97 7.33
N SER A 270 -20.96 1.13 6.11
CA SER A 270 -20.33 0.59 4.91
C SER A 270 -20.70 1.40 3.68
N ALA A 271 -19.77 1.49 2.74
CA ALA A 271 -20.01 2.11 1.46
C ALA A 271 -19.30 1.32 0.35
N MET A 272 -19.98 1.18 -0.80
CA MET A 272 -19.50 0.43 -1.95
C MET A 272 -19.33 1.38 -3.12
N ILE A 273 -18.10 1.47 -3.63
CA ILE A 273 -17.86 2.18 -4.89
C ILE A 273 -18.62 1.48 -6.02
N SER A 274 -19.27 2.25 -6.86
CA SER A 274 -20.03 1.72 -8.00
C SER A 274 -19.09 1.20 -9.11
N TRP A 275 -19.65 0.50 -10.12
CA TRP A 275 -18.87 -0.07 -11.23
C TRP A 275 -19.48 0.24 -12.61
N TRP A 276 -20.40 1.19 -12.70
CA TRP A 276 -21.34 1.41 -13.79
C TRP A 276 -20.76 1.42 -15.21
N PHE A 277 -19.58 1.99 -15.39
CA PHE A 277 -18.95 2.11 -16.72
C PHE A 277 -17.81 1.14 -16.99
N VAL A 278 -17.67 0.14 -16.16
CA VAL A 278 -16.65 -0.89 -16.35
C VAL A 278 -17.25 -2.07 -17.09
N PRO A 279 -16.70 -2.48 -18.23
CA PRO A 279 -17.30 -3.54 -19.06
C PRO A 279 -17.34 -4.91 -18.39
N LEU A 280 -16.56 -5.14 -17.32
CA LEU A 280 -16.48 -6.42 -16.61
C LEU A 280 -16.45 -6.21 -15.10
N PRO A 281 -17.21 -7.01 -14.29
CA PRO A 281 -17.02 -7.06 -12.84
C PRO A 281 -15.61 -7.59 -12.49
N GLY A 282 -15.16 -7.36 -11.25
CA GLY A 282 -13.86 -7.82 -10.78
C GLY A 282 -12.72 -6.79 -10.88
N ARG A 283 -13.05 -5.50 -11.05
CA ARG A 283 -12.10 -4.38 -11.14
C ARG A 283 -12.18 -3.42 -9.96
N LEU A 284 -12.74 -3.86 -8.86
CA LEU A 284 -12.88 -3.08 -7.62
C LEU A 284 -13.56 -1.71 -7.82
N GLY A 285 -14.60 -1.63 -8.66
CA GLY A 285 -15.27 -0.37 -8.94
C GLY A 285 -14.35 0.65 -9.61
N SER A 286 -13.62 0.25 -10.64
CA SER A 286 -12.66 1.07 -11.40
C SER A 286 -11.42 1.52 -10.61
N LEU A 287 -11.07 0.85 -9.52
CA LEU A 287 -9.74 1.00 -8.89
C LEU A 287 -8.64 0.28 -9.69
N LEU A 288 -9.04 -0.76 -10.43
CA LEU A 288 -8.18 -1.44 -11.40
C LEU A 288 -8.64 -1.14 -12.84
N THR A 289 -7.71 -1.08 -13.76
CA THR A 289 -7.95 -0.87 -15.19
C THR A 289 -8.55 -2.10 -15.88
N ALA A 290 -8.92 -2.02 -17.15
CA ALA A 290 -9.40 -3.16 -17.94
C ALA A 290 -8.44 -4.34 -17.93
N ASP A 291 -7.14 -4.07 -17.87
CA ASP A 291 -6.07 -5.06 -17.82
C ASP A 291 -5.70 -5.47 -16.38
N ASN A 292 -6.51 -5.08 -15.39
CA ASN A 292 -6.29 -5.30 -13.95
C ASN A 292 -5.00 -4.68 -13.41
N GLU A 293 -4.52 -3.60 -14.01
CA GLU A 293 -3.45 -2.78 -13.47
C GLU A 293 -4.02 -1.76 -12.47
N ARG A 294 -3.21 -1.30 -11.54
CA ARG A 294 -3.62 -0.33 -10.52
C ARG A 294 -3.85 1.05 -11.11
N GLY A 295 -5.04 1.62 -10.94
CA GLY A 295 -5.34 3.00 -11.28
C GLY A 295 -5.03 3.98 -10.15
N GLY A 296 -5.24 5.29 -10.39
CA GLY A 296 -5.03 6.32 -9.35
C GLY A 296 -5.91 6.12 -8.12
N GLY A 297 -7.14 5.63 -8.31
CA GLY A 297 -8.03 5.29 -7.20
C GLY A 297 -7.46 4.21 -6.30
N TRP A 298 -6.82 3.18 -6.84
CA TRP A 298 -6.21 2.12 -6.05
C TRP A 298 -5.21 2.68 -5.02
N TRP A 299 -4.37 3.63 -5.42
CA TRP A 299 -3.40 4.27 -4.53
C TRP A 299 -4.05 5.14 -3.46
N LEU A 300 -5.14 5.85 -3.77
CA LEU A 300 -5.93 6.55 -2.76
C LEU A 300 -6.47 5.60 -1.70
N TYR A 301 -7.09 4.50 -2.15
CA TYR A 301 -7.66 3.50 -1.24
C TYR A 301 -6.57 2.71 -0.49
N LYS A 302 -5.36 2.58 -1.07
CA LYS A 302 -4.18 2.06 -0.36
C LYS A 302 -3.78 2.99 0.79
N TRP A 303 -3.71 4.31 0.57
CA TRP A 303 -3.48 5.26 1.67
C TRP A 303 -4.52 5.16 2.78
N TYR A 304 -5.78 4.95 2.40
CA TYR A 304 -6.85 4.74 3.38
C TYR A 304 -6.69 3.39 4.09
N GLY A 305 -6.34 2.32 3.37
CA GLY A 305 -6.04 1.00 3.91
C GLY A 305 -4.85 0.97 4.87
N ASP A 306 -3.85 1.85 4.67
CA ASP A 306 -2.69 2.00 5.55
C ASP A 306 -3.00 2.72 6.86
N MET A 307 -4.13 3.41 6.95
CA MET A 307 -4.55 4.05 8.19
C MET A 307 -4.83 3.00 9.27
N SER A 308 -4.41 3.31 10.49
CA SER A 308 -4.67 2.52 11.69
C SER A 308 -4.84 3.44 12.90
N GLY A 309 -5.12 2.87 14.07
CA GLY A 309 -5.43 3.66 15.26
C GLY A 309 -6.86 4.22 15.22
N TYR A 310 -7.00 5.54 15.24
CA TYR A 310 -8.30 6.21 15.30
C TYR A 310 -8.45 7.26 14.21
N MET A 311 -9.64 7.32 13.61
CA MET A 311 -10.02 8.42 12.74
C MET A 311 -10.12 9.70 13.56
N ALA A 312 -9.47 10.75 13.08
CA ALA A 312 -9.47 12.07 13.70
C ALA A 312 -10.50 13.00 13.05
N LYS A 313 -10.98 13.99 13.81
CA LYS A 313 -11.94 14.95 13.30
C LYS A 313 -11.31 15.86 12.24
N VAL A 314 -11.91 15.90 11.07
CA VAL A 314 -11.60 16.85 10.01
C VAL A 314 -12.78 17.81 9.81
N THR A 315 -12.49 19.11 9.67
CA THR A 315 -13.48 20.17 9.47
C THR A 315 -13.21 20.84 8.13
N PRO A 316 -13.98 20.51 7.09
CA PRO A 316 -13.87 21.17 5.79
C PRO A 316 -14.48 22.59 5.83
N PRO A 317 -14.19 23.45 4.85
CA PRO A 317 -14.82 24.77 4.73
C PRO A 317 -16.35 24.70 4.61
N ASN A 318 -16.86 23.67 3.93
CA ASN A 318 -18.29 23.42 3.77
C ASN A 318 -18.58 21.92 3.65
N ASP A 319 -19.09 21.33 4.73
CA ASP A 319 -19.42 19.89 4.80
C ASP A 319 -20.58 19.46 3.85
N LYS A 320 -21.35 20.40 3.34
CA LYS A 320 -22.50 20.14 2.44
C LYS A 320 -22.18 20.41 0.96
N SER A 321 -20.90 20.47 0.60
CA SER A 321 -20.44 20.66 -0.77
C SER A 321 -19.57 19.51 -1.24
N ASP A 322 -19.23 19.49 -2.52
CA ASP A 322 -18.24 18.63 -3.15
C ASP A 322 -16.84 19.28 -3.24
N GLY A 323 -16.68 20.47 -2.63
CA GLY A 323 -15.42 21.17 -2.51
C GLY A 323 -14.38 20.38 -1.69
N VAL A 324 -13.27 21.05 -1.36
CA VAL A 324 -12.19 20.39 -0.59
C VAL A 324 -12.72 19.82 0.72
N ASP A 325 -12.38 18.57 0.94
CA ASP A 325 -12.68 17.82 2.16
C ASP A 325 -11.50 16.88 2.47
N GLY A 326 -11.54 16.20 3.59
CA GLY A 326 -10.50 15.24 3.97
C GLY A 326 -10.90 14.34 5.11
N PHE A 327 -10.12 13.30 5.28
CA PHE A 327 -10.20 12.39 6.40
C PHE A 327 -8.79 12.14 6.96
N ALA A 328 -8.70 11.86 8.24
CA ALA A 328 -7.43 11.73 8.92
C ALA A 328 -7.45 10.59 9.93
N ALA A 329 -6.31 9.95 10.13
CA ALA A 329 -6.09 8.98 11.20
C ALA A 329 -4.82 9.31 11.98
N LEU A 330 -4.85 9.01 13.29
CA LEU A 330 -3.71 9.05 14.18
C LEU A 330 -3.48 7.66 14.76
N ASP A 331 -2.29 7.11 14.51
CA ASP A 331 -1.80 5.93 15.22
C ASP A 331 -0.61 6.32 16.11
N LYS A 332 -0.90 6.47 17.41
CA LYS A 332 0.13 6.83 18.39
C LYS A 332 1.14 5.71 18.61
N LYS A 333 0.73 4.44 18.41
CA LYS A 333 1.59 3.29 18.62
C LYS A 333 2.62 3.17 17.49
N LYS A 334 2.15 3.31 16.24
CA LYS A 334 3.02 3.31 15.06
C LYS A 334 3.71 4.66 14.81
N GLY A 335 3.35 5.71 15.54
CA GLY A 335 3.99 7.01 15.44
C GLY A 335 3.70 7.78 14.15
N PHE A 336 2.46 7.81 13.67
CA PHE A 336 2.11 8.62 12.50
C PHE A 336 0.72 9.27 12.60
N ALA A 337 0.57 10.37 11.85
CA ALA A 337 -0.74 10.87 11.44
C ALA A 337 -0.81 10.95 9.92
N SER A 338 -1.86 10.40 9.33
CA SER A 338 -2.13 10.42 7.89
C SER A 338 -3.37 11.23 7.61
N ILE A 339 -3.26 12.27 6.80
CA ILE A 339 -4.34 13.17 6.40
C ILE A 339 -4.47 13.09 4.89
N VAL A 340 -5.62 12.64 4.40
CA VAL A 340 -5.91 12.59 2.96
C VAL A 340 -6.92 13.67 2.63
N LEU A 341 -6.67 14.45 1.57
CA LEU A 341 -7.53 15.55 1.14
C LEU A 341 -7.69 15.57 -0.39
N GLY A 342 -8.80 16.15 -0.84
CA GLY A 342 -9.17 16.30 -2.25
C GLY A 342 -10.54 16.93 -2.37
N GLY A 343 -11.11 16.97 -3.56
CA GLY A 343 -12.40 17.59 -3.85
C GLY A 343 -12.34 18.67 -4.91
N ASN A 344 -13.48 19.22 -5.28
CA ASN A 344 -13.63 20.19 -6.36
C ASN A 344 -13.15 21.60 -5.95
N THR A 345 -11.86 21.71 -5.63
CA THR A 345 -11.21 22.98 -5.27
C THR A 345 -9.81 22.98 -5.86
N LEU A 346 -9.41 24.06 -6.52
CA LEU A 346 -8.06 24.28 -7.05
C LEU A 346 -7.31 25.29 -6.20
N GLY A 347 -5.97 25.26 -6.27
CA GLY A 347 -5.09 26.21 -5.61
C GLY A 347 -4.66 25.79 -4.21
N GLU A 348 -4.19 26.74 -3.42
CA GLU A 348 -3.60 26.49 -2.12
C GLU A 348 -4.66 26.18 -1.04
N VAL A 349 -4.45 25.07 -0.35
CA VAL A 349 -5.22 24.67 0.83
C VAL A 349 -4.29 24.60 2.01
N ASN A 350 -4.57 25.39 3.07
CA ASN A 350 -3.87 25.30 4.34
C ASN A 350 -4.46 24.18 5.18
N VAL A 351 -3.72 23.09 5.36
CA VAL A 351 -4.08 22.01 6.27
C VAL A 351 -3.63 22.40 7.68
N ASN A 352 -4.58 22.82 8.50
CA ASN A 352 -4.36 23.28 9.87
C ASN A 352 -4.45 22.06 10.81
N ILE A 353 -3.31 21.51 11.20
CA ILE A 353 -3.23 20.30 12.03
C ILE A 353 -3.01 20.72 13.49
N ALA A 354 -3.92 20.28 14.36
CA ALA A 354 -3.85 20.50 15.81
C ALA A 354 -3.92 19.18 16.57
N GLY A 355 -3.41 19.16 17.79
CA GLY A 355 -3.40 17.96 18.64
C GLY A 355 -2.33 16.95 18.26
N ILE A 356 -1.21 17.42 17.68
CA ILE A 356 -0.02 16.59 17.46
C ILE A 356 0.44 16.09 18.83
N PRO A 357 0.62 14.75 19.01
CA PRO A 357 1.05 14.20 20.29
C PRO A 357 2.39 14.76 20.76
N GLU A 358 2.54 15.03 22.06
CA GLU A 358 3.83 15.44 22.63
C GLU A 358 4.95 14.42 22.35
N ALA A 359 4.60 13.13 22.26
CA ALA A 359 5.53 12.06 21.91
C ALA A 359 6.14 12.20 20.49
N PHE A 360 5.53 13.01 19.60
CA PHE A 360 6.12 13.30 18.28
C PHE A 360 7.25 14.33 18.37
N GLY A 361 7.40 14.99 19.52
CA GLY A 361 8.45 15.95 19.79
C GLY A 361 8.08 17.39 19.39
N LYS A 362 9.08 18.28 19.50
CA LYS A 362 8.94 19.71 19.14
C LYS A 362 9.09 19.97 17.64
N LYS A 363 9.51 18.97 16.90
CA LYS A 363 9.61 18.96 15.44
C LYS A 363 9.05 17.67 14.91
N VAL A 364 8.42 17.74 13.75
CA VAL A 364 7.89 16.57 13.01
C VAL A 364 8.36 16.61 11.57
N ASN A 365 8.55 15.45 10.97
CA ASN A 365 8.71 15.35 9.54
C ASN A 365 7.32 15.29 8.89
N VAL A 366 7.13 16.07 7.81
CA VAL A 366 5.87 16.10 7.05
C VAL A 366 6.17 15.86 5.59
N SER A 367 5.63 14.76 5.07
CA SER A 367 5.62 14.48 3.64
C SER A 367 4.28 14.92 3.03
N VAL A 368 4.34 15.54 1.87
CA VAL A 368 3.17 15.82 1.03
C VAL A 368 3.32 14.99 -0.24
N GLU A 369 2.32 14.17 -0.51
CA GLU A 369 2.26 13.31 -1.69
C GLU A 369 0.96 13.56 -2.46
N TYR A 370 0.95 13.22 -3.73
CA TYR A 370 -0.27 13.20 -4.51
C TYR A 370 -0.33 11.98 -5.42
N VAL A 371 -1.54 11.60 -5.80
CA VAL A 371 -1.81 10.59 -6.80
C VAL A 371 -2.58 11.21 -7.95
N VAL A 372 -2.11 10.93 -9.17
CA VAL A 372 -2.73 11.38 -10.41
C VAL A 372 -3.91 10.50 -10.81
N TRP A 373 -4.83 11.07 -11.58
CA TRP A 373 -5.89 10.34 -12.25
C TRP A 373 -6.25 11.06 -13.54
N GLU A 374 -6.21 10.33 -14.64
CA GLU A 374 -6.58 10.85 -15.97
C GLU A 374 -7.90 10.23 -16.43
N ASP A 375 -8.00 8.92 -16.30
CA ASP A 375 -9.14 8.12 -16.70
C ASP A 375 -9.19 6.81 -15.88
N LYS A 376 -10.35 6.17 -15.84
CA LYS A 376 -10.56 4.87 -15.15
C LYS A 376 -9.77 3.70 -15.73
N ASP A 377 -9.30 3.81 -16.97
CA ASP A 377 -8.48 2.80 -17.66
C ASP A 377 -7.00 3.18 -17.81
N LYS A 378 -6.57 4.24 -17.12
CA LYS A 378 -5.16 4.65 -17.09
C LYS A 378 -4.47 4.10 -15.86
N PRO A 379 -3.46 3.22 -16.03
CA PRO A 379 -2.68 2.73 -14.90
C PRO A 379 -1.82 3.83 -14.31
N VAL A 380 -1.65 3.75 -12.99
CA VAL A 380 -0.76 4.62 -12.20
C VAL A 380 0.19 3.73 -11.42
N SER A 381 1.48 3.84 -11.68
CA SER A 381 2.49 2.93 -11.11
C SER A 381 2.82 3.24 -9.64
N SER A 382 2.71 4.51 -9.23
CA SER A 382 3.04 4.96 -7.87
C SER A 382 2.42 6.31 -7.56
N THR A 383 2.43 6.68 -6.28
CA THR A 383 2.20 8.05 -5.83
C THR A 383 3.42 8.93 -6.12
N THR A 384 3.27 10.24 -6.05
CA THR A 384 4.35 11.21 -6.25
C THR A 384 4.60 11.98 -4.97
N LEU A 385 5.82 11.91 -4.46
CA LEU A 385 6.27 12.76 -3.35
C LEU A 385 6.46 14.20 -3.88
N GLU A 386 5.70 15.14 -3.35
CA GLU A 386 5.82 16.56 -3.68
C GLU A 386 6.84 17.28 -2.80
N SER A 387 6.83 16.98 -1.50
CA SER A 387 7.78 17.54 -0.54
C SER A 387 7.90 16.67 0.71
N SER A 388 9.09 16.73 1.32
CA SER A 388 9.33 16.22 2.67
C SER A 388 10.12 17.28 3.44
N LYS A 389 9.58 17.76 4.56
CA LYS A 389 10.15 18.89 5.34
C LYS A 389 9.91 18.70 6.83
N GLU A 390 10.82 19.27 7.62
CA GLU A 390 10.62 19.42 9.06
C GLU A 390 9.74 20.63 9.37
N TYR A 391 8.85 20.46 10.33
CA TYR A 391 7.99 21.53 10.86
C TYR A 391 8.19 21.65 12.36
N ASP A 392 8.37 22.89 12.86
CA ASP A 392 8.33 23.18 14.28
C ASP A 392 6.89 23.07 14.80
N VAL A 393 6.68 22.29 15.86
CA VAL A 393 5.37 22.11 16.49
C VAL A 393 5.21 23.17 17.58
N ALA A 394 4.29 24.11 17.36
CA ALA A 394 3.94 25.15 18.32
C ALA A 394 2.57 24.84 18.96
N ASP A 395 2.53 24.62 20.27
CA ASP A 395 1.31 24.27 21.01
C ASP A 395 0.54 23.07 20.41
N GLY A 396 1.28 22.06 19.95
CA GLY A 396 0.70 20.88 19.29
C GLY A 396 0.11 21.16 17.91
N LYS A 397 0.56 22.21 17.20
CA LYS A 397 -0.01 22.66 15.93
C LYS A 397 1.07 22.89 14.88
N ILE A 398 0.67 22.61 13.63
CA ILE A 398 1.39 23.02 12.42
C ILE A 398 0.39 23.42 11.34
N VAL A 399 0.85 24.17 10.35
CA VAL A 399 0.08 24.49 9.13
C VAL A 399 0.87 24.00 7.92
N VAL A 400 0.28 23.13 7.14
CA VAL A 400 0.90 22.55 5.94
C VAL A 400 0.17 23.06 4.71
N PRO A 401 0.80 23.91 3.87
CA PRO A 401 0.21 24.33 2.60
C PRO A 401 0.30 23.17 1.59
N VAL A 402 -0.82 22.86 0.96
CA VAL A 402 -0.94 21.87 -0.12
C VAL A 402 -1.53 22.58 -1.33
N ASN A 403 -0.84 22.51 -2.47
CA ASN A 403 -1.32 23.10 -3.71
C ASN A 403 -2.08 22.07 -4.54
N ILE A 404 -3.40 22.14 -4.58
CA ILE A 404 -4.25 21.26 -5.40
C ILE A 404 -4.13 21.69 -6.86
N LYS A 405 -3.34 20.94 -7.62
CA LYS A 405 -3.04 21.20 -9.05
C LYS A 405 -4.15 20.73 -9.99
N ASN A 406 -4.92 19.73 -9.56
CA ASN A 406 -6.01 19.14 -10.33
C ASN A 406 -7.07 18.59 -9.37
N VAL A 407 -8.33 18.92 -9.62
CA VAL A 407 -9.48 18.46 -8.80
C VAL A 407 -9.70 16.95 -8.82
N LYS A 408 -9.11 16.25 -9.80
CA LYS A 408 -9.17 14.78 -9.91
C LYS A 408 -8.10 14.05 -9.06
N TYR A 409 -7.09 14.77 -8.59
CA TYR A 409 -6.01 14.20 -7.79
C TYR A 409 -6.41 14.07 -6.33
N GLY A 410 -5.84 13.07 -5.67
CA GLY A 410 -5.86 12.94 -4.22
C GLY A 410 -4.50 13.36 -3.65
N TYR A 411 -4.50 13.94 -2.46
CA TYR A 411 -3.30 14.39 -1.76
C TYR A 411 -3.23 13.73 -0.39
N ARG A 412 -2.01 13.45 0.08
CA ARG A 412 -1.76 12.96 1.44
C ARG A 412 -0.73 13.86 2.13
N VAL A 413 -1.05 14.30 3.34
CA VAL A 413 -0.10 14.87 4.29
C VAL A 413 0.19 13.79 5.33
N TYR A 414 1.44 13.38 5.42
CA TYR A 414 1.88 12.31 6.32
C TYR A 414 2.85 12.89 7.35
N VAL A 415 2.50 12.82 8.63
CA VAL A 415 3.22 13.44 9.74
C VAL A 415 3.81 12.35 10.62
N THR A 416 5.12 12.41 10.83
CA THR A 416 5.84 11.47 11.69
C THR A 416 6.75 12.20 12.67
N PRO A 417 7.05 11.64 13.85
CA PRO A 417 8.08 12.16 14.72
C PRO A 417 9.44 12.13 14.00
N ILE A 418 10.31 13.07 14.33
CA ILE A 418 11.71 12.99 13.94
C ILE A 418 12.41 12.18 15.04
N ILE A 419 12.70 10.93 14.72
CA ILE A 419 13.48 10.07 15.59
C ILE A 419 14.95 10.26 15.18
N PRO A 420 15.81 10.83 16.03
CA PRO A 420 17.24 10.85 15.77
C PRO A 420 17.75 9.42 15.58
N GLN A 421 18.69 9.23 14.68
CA GLN A 421 19.37 7.96 14.59
C GLN A 421 20.19 7.74 15.86
N GLY A 422 20.18 6.52 16.36
CA GLY A 422 20.94 6.12 17.53
C GLY A 422 20.75 4.64 17.84
N PRO A 423 21.55 4.12 18.77
CA PRO A 423 21.57 2.68 19.07
C PRO A 423 20.22 2.20 19.61
N TYR A 424 19.79 1.02 19.17
CA TYR A 424 18.48 0.43 19.51
C TYR A 424 18.25 0.26 21.03
N LYS A 425 19.28 -0.01 21.81
CA LYS A 425 19.21 -0.21 23.27
C LYS A 425 19.90 0.93 24.05
N ASP A 426 19.85 2.14 23.53
CA ASP A 426 20.40 3.36 24.14
C ASP A 426 21.92 3.32 24.39
N ALA A 427 22.64 2.33 23.87
CA ALA A 427 24.08 2.21 23.99
C ALA A 427 24.72 1.69 22.71
N ALA A 428 25.80 2.31 22.27
CA ALA A 428 26.59 1.87 21.14
C ALA A 428 27.10 0.42 21.34
N ILE A 429 27.04 -0.38 20.30
CA ILE A 429 27.48 -1.79 20.34
C ILE A 429 29.01 -1.80 20.41
N SER A 430 29.57 -2.49 21.38
CA SER A 430 31.03 -2.55 21.58
C SER A 430 31.71 -3.50 20.58
N ILE A 431 32.78 -3.01 19.93
CA ILE A 431 33.70 -3.81 19.14
C ILE A 431 35.08 -3.78 19.81
N PRO A 432 35.73 -4.93 20.11
CA PRO A 432 35.34 -6.31 19.73
C PRO A 432 34.05 -6.75 20.41
N GLY A 433 33.31 -7.61 19.72
CA GLY A 433 32.02 -8.13 20.15
C GLY A 433 31.10 -8.45 19.00
N LYS A 434 29.89 -8.83 19.37
CA LYS A 434 28.86 -9.26 18.45
C LYS A 434 27.88 -8.14 18.17
N VAL A 435 27.57 -7.93 16.91
CA VAL A 435 26.49 -7.08 16.40
C VAL A 435 25.35 -7.99 15.97
N GLU A 436 24.32 -8.13 16.80
CA GLU A 436 23.11 -8.88 16.47
C GLU A 436 22.33 -8.09 15.39
N ALA A 437 21.98 -8.75 14.30
CA ALA A 437 21.47 -8.07 13.12
C ALA A 437 20.11 -7.39 13.36
N GLU A 438 19.27 -7.93 14.23
CA GLU A 438 17.99 -7.35 14.61
C GLU A 438 18.11 -6.11 15.51
N ASN A 439 19.30 -5.82 16.07
CA ASN A 439 19.54 -4.65 16.91
C ASN A 439 20.04 -3.42 16.13
N TYR A 440 19.59 -3.27 14.87
CA TYR A 440 19.88 -2.06 14.10
C TYR A 440 19.30 -0.79 14.76
N ASP A 441 19.88 0.35 14.45
CA ASP A 441 19.58 1.63 15.08
C ASP A 441 18.09 1.99 15.01
N VAL A 442 17.64 2.85 15.91
CA VAL A 442 16.41 3.62 15.76
C VAL A 442 16.69 4.82 14.85
N GLY A 443 15.64 5.36 14.22
CA GLY A 443 15.79 6.51 13.30
C GLY A 443 14.83 6.43 12.11
N GLY A 444 14.31 5.23 11.86
CA GLY A 444 13.33 4.96 10.80
C GLY A 444 13.94 4.75 9.42
N ALA A 445 13.07 4.46 8.47
CA ALA A 445 13.44 4.17 7.08
C ALA A 445 14.19 5.35 6.42
N GLY A 446 15.24 5.02 5.66
CA GLY A 446 16.09 6.00 4.99
C GLY A 446 17.12 6.69 5.90
N LYS A 447 17.14 6.35 7.24
CA LYS A 447 18.14 6.83 8.20
C LYS A 447 18.85 5.68 8.91
N ALA A 448 18.10 4.78 9.52
CA ALA A 448 18.65 3.65 10.27
C ALA A 448 18.58 2.35 9.48
N TYR A 449 17.71 2.30 8.49
CA TYR A 449 17.57 1.15 7.59
C TYR A 449 16.90 1.55 6.27
N PHE A 450 17.02 0.69 5.29
CA PHE A 450 16.21 0.71 4.07
C PHE A 450 15.72 -0.71 3.78
N ASP A 451 14.42 -0.87 3.74
CA ASP A 451 13.72 -2.09 3.35
C ASP A 451 12.88 -1.78 2.11
N LYS A 452 12.74 -2.73 1.20
CA LYS A 452 12.03 -2.56 -0.07
C LYS A 452 10.53 -2.73 0.05
N ASP A 453 10.08 -3.23 1.18
CA ASP A 453 8.66 -3.32 1.48
C ASP A 453 8.32 -2.68 2.84
N ASP A 454 7.03 -2.50 3.09
CA ASP A 454 6.53 -1.71 4.21
C ASP A 454 6.08 -2.57 5.41
N GLU A 455 6.32 -3.89 5.38
CA GLU A 455 5.85 -4.81 6.41
C GLU A 455 6.96 -5.76 6.87
N ASN A 456 7.14 -5.92 8.18
CA ASN A 456 7.93 -6.99 8.75
C ASN A 456 7.22 -8.34 8.54
N LYS A 457 7.58 -9.08 7.50
CA LYS A 457 6.98 -10.39 7.15
C LYS A 457 7.22 -11.46 8.19
N GLY A 458 8.33 -11.38 8.90
CA GLY A 458 8.63 -12.28 10.01
C GLY A 458 7.79 -12.04 11.25
N LYS A 459 7.28 -10.81 11.44
CA LYS A 459 6.41 -10.37 12.54
C LYS A 459 7.01 -10.56 13.93
N GLU A 460 8.32 -10.58 14.02
CA GLU A 460 9.07 -10.83 15.26
C GLU A 460 9.82 -9.56 15.68
N TYR A 461 10.10 -9.40 16.97
CA TYR A 461 11.04 -8.51 17.64
C TYR A 461 10.82 -7.00 17.44
N ARG A 462 10.71 -6.51 16.19
CA ARG A 462 10.55 -5.08 15.85
C ARG A 462 9.20 -4.83 15.18
N GLU A 463 8.68 -3.60 15.31
CA GLU A 463 7.38 -3.19 14.73
C GLU A 463 7.55 -2.32 13.46
N ASP A 464 8.79 -2.05 13.04
CA ASP A 464 9.10 -1.35 11.79
C ASP A 464 9.14 -2.30 10.57
N ALA A 465 9.49 -1.80 9.38
CA ALA A 465 9.34 -2.56 8.15
C ALA A 465 10.35 -3.70 7.97
N VAL A 466 11.49 -3.64 8.67
CA VAL A 466 12.55 -4.64 8.49
C VAL A 466 12.08 -6.04 8.88
N ASP A 467 12.29 -6.98 8.00
CA ASP A 467 11.89 -8.37 8.16
C ASP A 467 12.73 -9.09 9.22
N VAL A 468 12.16 -9.33 10.39
CA VAL A 468 12.82 -10.06 11.49
C VAL A 468 12.17 -11.43 11.68
N VAL A 469 12.99 -12.48 11.70
CA VAL A 469 12.57 -13.88 11.84
C VAL A 469 13.20 -14.50 13.08
N LYS A 470 12.68 -15.63 13.55
CA LYS A 470 13.30 -16.40 14.62
C LYS A 470 14.57 -17.13 14.14
N ALA A 471 15.60 -17.13 14.97
CA ALA A 471 16.86 -17.83 14.74
C ALA A 471 17.30 -18.61 16.01
N GLY A 472 16.77 -19.81 16.21
CA GLY A 472 16.92 -20.55 17.46
C GLY A 472 16.24 -19.83 18.63
N ASP A 473 17.01 -19.49 19.68
CA ASP A 473 16.51 -18.73 20.83
C ASP A 473 16.57 -17.21 20.63
N GLY A 474 17.14 -16.73 19.51
CA GLY A 474 17.28 -15.31 19.12
C GLY A 474 16.49 -14.96 17.87
N TYR A 475 16.96 -13.93 17.17
CA TYR A 475 16.34 -13.39 15.97
C TYR A 475 17.38 -13.18 14.88
N ALA A 476 16.93 -13.04 13.66
CA ALA A 476 17.75 -12.71 12.49
C ALA A 476 16.98 -11.78 11.56
N ILE A 477 17.68 -11.04 10.72
CA ILE A 477 17.08 -10.37 9.57
C ILE A 477 16.80 -11.43 8.52
N GLY A 478 15.59 -11.44 7.93
CA GLY A 478 15.17 -12.42 6.93
C GLY A 478 14.45 -11.77 5.74
N TYR A 479 13.95 -12.56 4.80
CA TYR A 479 13.27 -12.12 3.57
C TYR A 479 14.03 -11.05 2.76
N THR A 480 15.30 -10.87 3.01
CA THR A 480 16.14 -9.79 2.50
C THR A 480 16.19 -9.71 0.98
N GLN A 481 16.31 -8.49 0.46
CA GLN A 481 16.44 -8.20 -0.97
C GLN A 481 17.71 -7.38 -1.24
N GLU A 482 18.34 -7.61 -2.41
CA GLU A 482 19.56 -6.92 -2.83
C GLU A 482 19.42 -5.38 -2.73
N GLY A 483 20.36 -4.72 -2.05
CA GLY A 483 20.41 -3.27 -1.87
C GLY A 483 19.62 -2.75 -0.67
N GLU A 484 19.00 -3.61 0.13
CA GLU A 484 18.54 -3.26 1.47
C GLU A 484 19.73 -3.06 2.40
N TRP A 485 19.56 -2.25 3.43
CA TRP A 485 20.65 -1.99 4.36
C TRP A 485 20.15 -1.64 5.76
N LEU A 486 21.01 -1.92 6.76
CA LEU A 486 20.79 -1.60 8.17
C LEU A 486 22.03 -0.90 8.73
N GLU A 487 21.82 0.01 9.65
CA GLU A 487 22.88 0.76 10.32
C GLU A 487 22.88 0.49 11.83
N TYR A 488 24.07 0.50 12.40
CA TYR A 488 24.33 0.20 13.80
C TYR A 488 25.30 1.22 14.36
N THR A 489 24.96 1.88 15.45
CA THR A 489 25.91 2.70 16.21
C THR A 489 26.85 1.79 16.99
N VAL A 490 28.12 1.78 16.63
CA VAL A 490 29.16 0.93 17.24
C VAL A 490 30.23 1.76 17.93
N ASN A 491 30.85 1.21 18.97
CA ASN A 491 32.01 1.82 19.64
C ASN A 491 33.21 0.88 19.53
N VAL A 492 34.16 1.23 18.67
CA VAL A 492 35.37 0.47 18.39
C VAL A 492 36.45 0.83 19.42
N ALA A 493 36.88 -0.15 20.21
CA ALA A 493 37.81 0.08 21.34
C ALA A 493 39.21 0.51 20.88
N LYS A 494 39.68 -0.01 19.73
CA LYS A 494 41.03 0.27 19.20
C LYS A 494 40.98 0.31 17.68
N GLU A 495 41.81 1.15 17.08
CA GLU A 495 42.09 1.09 15.63
C GLU A 495 43.01 -0.10 15.37
N GLN A 496 42.48 -1.14 14.73
CA GLN A 496 43.22 -2.33 14.35
C GLN A 496 42.43 -3.18 13.35
N ASP A 497 43.04 -4.28 12.92
CA ASP A 497 42.36 -5.36 12.20
C ASP A 497 41.60 -6.24 13.19
N TYR A 498 40.36 -6.58 12.86
CA TYR A 498 39.51 -7.53 13.59
C TYR A 498 39.19 -8.73 12.71
N VAL A 499 39.10 -9.91 13.29
CA VAL A 499 38.58 -11.10 12.60
C VAL A 499 37.07 -10.97 12.55
N LEU A 500 36.50 -10.94 11.34
CA LEU A 500 35.07 -10.84 11.12
C LEU A 500 34.49 -12.21 10.78
N THR A 501 33.46 -12.60 11.50
CA THR A 501 32.64 -13.76 11.16
C THR A 501 31.18 -13.35 11.03
N VAL A 502 30.44 -14.01 10.13
CA VAL A 502 29.02 -13.76 9.82
C VAL A 502 28.24 -15.04 10.08
N ARG A 503 27.21 -14.99 10.94
CA ARG A 503 26.27 -16.10 11.11
C ARG A 503 25.04 -15.87 10.24
N TYR A 504 24.76 -16.85 9.39
CA TYR A 504 23.76 -16.70 8.33
C TYR A 504 23.05 -18.02 8.01
N ALA A 505 21.90 -17.93 7.33
CA ALA A 505 21.25 -19.06 6.65
C ALA A 505 20.73 -18.58 5.29
N THR A 506 20.94 -19.38 4.23
CA THR A 506 20.45 -19.06 2.89
C THR A 506 20.35 -20.28 2.00
N LYS A 507 19.40 -20.26 1.07
CA LYS A 507 19.33 -21.20 -0.07
C LYS A 507 19.72 -20.54 -1.38
N SER A 508 20.03 -19.26 -1.36
CA SER A 508 20.35 -18.48 -2.54
C SER A 508 21.82 -18.57 -2.88
N GLU A 509 22.13 -18.59 -4.16
CA GLU A 509 23.49 -18.39 -4.67
C GLU A 509 23.79 -16.88 -4.69
N ASN A 510 25.06 -16.51 -4.48
CA ASN A 510 25.57 -15.13 -4.54
C ASN A 510 24.87 -14.15 -3.56
N ALA A 511 24.35 -14.63 -2.46
CA ALA A 511 23.82 -13.82 -1.38
C ALA A 511 24.90 -13.53 -0.33
N GLY A 512 24.80 -12.38 0.35
CA GLY A 512 25.80 -11.97 1.33
C GLY A 512 25.60 -10.55 1.81
N VAL A 513 26.68 -9.95 2.33
CA VAL A 513 26.67 -8.59 2.86
C VAL A 513 27.93 -7.81 2.47
N LYS A 514 27.83 -6.47 2.53
CA LYS A 514 28.97 -5.55 2.44
C LYS A 514 28.91 -4.58 3.61
N LEU A 515 30.06 -4.29 4.22
CA LEU A 515 30.14 -3.43 5.39
C LEU A 515 30.80 -2.10 5.08
N TYR A 516 30.27 -1.06 5.72
CA TYR A 516 30.78 0.31 5.66
C TYR A 516 30.91 0.86 7.07
N ILE A 517 31.87 1.74 7.27
CA ILE A 517 31.98 2.61 8.44
C ILE A 517 31.85 4.07 7.97
N ASP A 518 30.91 4.80 8.51
CA ASP A 518 30.62 6.20 8.15
C ASP A 518 30.53 6.37 6.61
N ASP A 519 29.77 5.49 5.94
CA ASP A 519 29.58 5.39 4.49
C ASP A 519 30.83 5.03 3.66
N VAL A 520 31.96 4.71 4.31
CA VAL A 520 33.16 4.22 3.64
C VAL A 520 33.23 2.70 3.71
N ALA A 521 33.30 2.03 2.54
CA ALA A 521 33.40 0.56 2.50
C ALA A 521 34.66 0.08 3.23
N VAL A 522 34.50 -0.86 4.17
CA VAL A 522 35.56 -1.46 4.95
C VAL A 522 35.77 -2.93 4.61
N THR A 523 34.87 -3.51 3.81
CA THR A 523 35.03 -4.87 3.25
C THR A 523 34.84 -4.86 1.74
N GLU A 524 35.40 -5.86 1.07
CA GLU A 524 34.89 -6.29 -0.24
C GLU A 524 33.53 -6.98 -0.05
N ASP A 525 32.91 -7.46 -1.14
CA ASP A 525 31.66 -8.20 -1.08
C ASP A 525 31.86 -9.53 -0.34
N ILE A 526 31.18 -9.72 0.78
CA ILE A 526 31.20 -10.95 1.59
C ILE A 526 30.09 -11.86 1.09
N ILE A 527 30.40 -12.75 0.15
CA ILE A 527 29.44 -13.74 -0.37
C ILE A 527 29.50 -14.99 0.49
N VAL A 528 28.37 -15.36 1.07
CA VAL A 528 28.29 -16.54 1.95
C VAL A 528 27.96 -17.80 1.15
N PRO A 529 28.47 -18.98 1.54
CA PRO A 529 28.14 -20.24 0.89
C PRO A 529 26.64 -20.56 0.91
N GLN A 530 26.10 -21.08 -0.19
CA GLN A 530 24.73 -21.57 -0.25
C GLN A 530 24.53 -22.74 0.74
N GLY A 531 23.49 -22.63 1.56
CA GLY A 531 23.02 -23.67 2.46
C GLY A 531 21.87 -24.50 1.90
N ASN A 532 21.28 -25.34 2.74
CA ASN A 532 20.19 -26.23 2.33
C ASN A 532 18.79 -25.72 2.70
N ASP A 533 18.67 -24.85 3.68
CA ASP A 533 17.42 -24.31 4.19
C ASP A 533 17.60 -22.90 4.79
N TRP A 534 16.52 -22.32 5.28
CA TRP A 534 16.46 -20.98 5.86
C TRP A 534 16.66 -20.95 7.39
N ASP A 535 16.71 -22.13 8.04
CA ASP A 535 16.70 -22.28 9.50
C ASP A 535 18.00 -22.91 10.04
N THR A 536 18.83 -23.46 9.15
CA THR A 536 20.13 -24.03 9.50
C THR A 536 21.24 -22.98 9.35
N TYR A 537 21.59 -22.36 10.47
CA TYR A 537 22.57 -21.27 10.49
C TYR A 537 23.99 -21.81 10.50
N ALA A 538 24.84 -21.28 9.62
CA ALA A 538 26.27 -21.51 9.53
C ALA A 538 27.04 -20.22 9.90
N VAL A 539 28.32 -20.37 10.22
CA VAL A 539 29.25 -19.26 10.45
C VAL A 539 30.23 -19.20 9.30
N HIS A 540 30.33 -18.04 8.65
CA HIS A 540 31.28 -17.77 7.59
C HIS A 540 32.41 -16.88 8.11
N ASP A 541 33.65 -17.28 7.88
CA ASP A 541 34.84 -16.48 8.15
C ASP A 541 35.02 -15.48 6.99
N ALA A 542 34.80 -14.22 7.27
CA ALA A 542 34.90 -13.13 6.32
C ALA A 542 36.29 -12.47 6.28
N GLY A 543 37.25 -13.01 7.08
CA GLY A 543 38.61 -12.53 7.13
C GLY A 543 38.83 -11.32 8.04
N LEU A 544 39.84 -10.53 7.70
CA LEU A 544 40.22 -9.34 8.48
C LEU A 544 39.54 -8.10 7.96
N VAL A 545 39.02 -7.29 8.90
CA VAL A 545 38.45 -5.97 8.62
C VAL A 545 39.17 -4.93 9.50
N LYS A 546 39.68 -3.86 8.89
CA LYS A 546 40.29 -2.75 9.61
C LYS A 546 39.21 -1.75 10.02
N LEU A 547 39.10 -1.48 11.33
CA LEU A 547 38.14 -0.51 11.87
C LEU A 547 38.88 0.63 12.59
N PRO A 548 38.44 1.89 12.41
CA PRO A 548 38.95 3.04 13.18
C PRO A 548 38.44 2.99 14.62
N LYS A 549 39.22 3.60 15.56
CA LYS A 549 38.80 3.71 16.96
C LYS A 549 37.74 4.78 17.15
N GLY A 550 36.73 4.51 17.97
CA GLY A 550 35.72 5.48 18.38
C GLY A 550 34.29 5.01 18.11
N GLU A 551 33.36 5.95 18.26
CA GLU A 551 31.97 5.73 17.90
C GLU A 551 31.76 6.02 16.42
N HIS A 552 31.13 5.07 15.72
CA HIS A 552 30.92 5.09 14.28
C HIS A 552 29.56 4.50 13.93
N ILE A 553 29.10 4.76 12.71
CA ILE A 553 27.96 4.07 12.10
C ILE A 553 28.50 2.93 11.24
N LEU A 554 28.23 1.70 11.67
CA LEU A 554 28.43 0.50 10.88
C LEU A 554 27.20 0.25 10.03
N LYS A 555 27.34 0.26 8.71
CA LYS A 555 26.26 -0.10 7.78
C LYS A 555 26.49 -1.46 7.18
N MET A 556 25.49 -2.31 7.22
CA MET A 556 25.44 -3.61 6.55
C MET A 556 24.47 -3.52 5.36
N GLU A 557 25.00 -3.62 4.15
CA GLU A 557 24.22 -3.69 2.90
C GLU A 557 24.05 -5.14 2.48
N ILE A 558 22.85 -5.50 2.05
CA ILE A 558 22.50 -6.85 1.57
C ILE A 558 22.90 -7.00 0.11
N LEU A 559 23.62 -8.07 -0.18
CA LEU A 559 24.01 -8.49 -1.52
C LEU A 559 23.20 -9.72 -1.96
N GLY A 560 22.62 -9.66 -3.15
CA GLY A 560 21.70 -10.69 -3.63
C GLY A 560 20.37 -10.70 -2.86
N ASN A 561 19.60 -11.78 -3.02
CA ASN A 561 18.29 -11.89 -2.39
C ASN A 561 18.23 -13.11 -1.47
N TYR A 562 17.46 -12.98 -0.40
CA TYR A 562 17.11 -14.06 0.52
C TYR A 562 18.31 -14.66 1.24
N VAL A 563 18.96 -13.87 2.10
CA VAL A 563 19.89 -14.31 3.12
C VAL A 563 19.38 -13.91 4.50
N ASN A 564 19.30 -14.86 5.42
CA ASN A 564 19.04 -14.56 6.81
C ASN A 564 20.37 -14.26 7.49
N ILE A 565 20.50 -13.09 8.12
CA ILE A 565 21.69 -12.69 8.90
C ILE A 565 21.30 -12.60 10.37
N ASP A 566 21.95 -13.41 11.18
CA ASP A 566 21.75 -13.44 12.65
C ASP A 566 22.67 -12.42 13.33
N TRP A 567 23.98 -12.51 13.08
CA TRP A 567 24.94 -11.56 13.64
C TRP A 567 26.22 -11.43 12.82
N LEU A 568 26.92 -10.31 13.07
CA LEU A 568 28.32 -10.07 12.73
C LEU A 568 29.13 -10.13 14.02
N ASN A 569 30.27 -10.86 14.04
CA ASN A 569 31.13 -10.90 15.23
C ASN A 569 32.52 -10.43 14.87
N PHE A 570 33.04 -9.48 15.66
CA PHE A 570 34.35 -8.86 15.50
C PHE A 570 35.26 -9.30 16.67
N GLU A 571 36.29 -10.09 16.39
CA GLU A 571 37.22 -10.58 17.40
C GLU A 571 38.55 -9.87 17.31
N ASP A 572 39.18 -9.62 18.49
CA ASP A 572 40.51 -9.04 18.57
C ASP A 572 41.57 -10.03 18.05
N THR A 573 42.42 -9.61 17.13
CA THR A 573 43.49 -10.45 16.54
C THR A 573 44.50 -10.93 17.56
N SER A 574 44.59 -10.29 18.73
CA SER A 574 45.52 -10.75 19.81
C SER A 574 45.16 -12.13 20.41
N HIS A 575 43.92 -12.57 20.27
CA HIS A 575 43.49 -13.90 20.71
C HIS A 575 43.80 -15.02 19.69
N VAL A 576 43.98 -14.69 18.41
CA VAL A 576 44.32 -15.68 17.37
C VAL A 576 45.77 -16.05 17.37
N ALA A 577 46.67 -15.18 17.85
CA ALA A 577 48.10 -15.44 17.98
C ALA A 577 48.46 -16.44 19.09
N GLY A 578 47.54 -16.77 20.01
CA GLY A 578 47.76 -17.71 21.12
C GLY A 578 47.45 -19.17 20.83
N ALA A 579 46.81 -19.49 19.70
CA ALA A 579 46.40 -20.88 19.36
C ALA A 579 47.39 -21.63 18.44
N ALA A 580 48.49 -20.98 18.03
CA ALA A 580 49.43 -21.55 17.06
C ALA A 580 50.71 -22.17 17.69
N THR A 581 50.75 -22.41 19.01
CA THR A 581 51.87 -23.12 19.66
C THR A 581 51.35 -24.22 20.56
N ASP A 582 51.00 -25.36 20.02
CA ASP A 582 51.31 -26.69 20.52
C ASP A 582 50.72 -27.80 19.62
N SER A 583 51.51 -28.39 18.76
CA SER A 583 51.57 -29.85 18.48
C SER A 583 52.68 -30.15 17.47
N THR A 584 53.85 -30.45 18.03
CA THR A 584 54.85 -31.25 17.34
C THR A 584 54.39 -32.71 17.31
N SER A 585 54.33 -33.31 16.12
CA SER A 585 55.02 -34.60 15.83
C SER A 585 54.65 -35.12 14.44
N GLU A 586 55.70 -35.18 13.63
CA GLU A 586 56.12 -36.21 12.70
C GLU A 586 55.08 -37.04 11.91
N LYS A 587 55.14 -36.96 10.58
CA LYS A 587 55.73 -38.06 9.77
C LYS A 587 56.08 -37.60 8.33
N VAL A 588 57.39 -37.81 8.10
CA VAL A 588 58.05 -37.72 6.78
C VAL A 588 57.61 -38.90 5.91
N VAL A 589 57.28 -38.64 4.65
CA VAL A 589 57.52 -39.55 3.54
C VAL A 589 57.97 -38.74 2.30
N THR A 590 59.21 -39.08 1.92
CA THR A 590 59.95 -38.58 0.78
C THR A 590 59.52 -39.21 -0.54
N ALA A 591 59.64 -38.46 -1.62
CA ALA A 591 60.29 -38.73 -2.91
C ALA A 591 59.49 -37.97 -4.07
N LYS A 592 60.08 -37.48 -5.09
CA LYS A 592 61.41 -37.39 -5.72
C LYS A 592 61.38 -36.20 -6.69
N LYS A 593 62.56 -35.63 -6.88
CA LYS A 593 62.98 -34.60 -7.82
C LYS A 593 62.91 -35.05 -9.27
N ASP A 594 62.59 -34.12 -10.21
CA ASP A 594 63.48 -33.78 -11.34
C ASP A 594 63.02 -32.47 -11.97
N SER A 595 63.84 -31.70 -12.14
CA SER A 595 64.72 -30.70 -12.68
C SER A 595 64.28 -30.18 -14.04
N THR A 596 64.26 -28.89 -14.20
CA THR A 596 65.10 -27.94 -14.98
C THR A 596 64.30 -26.78 -15.55
N GLY A 597 64.87 -25.55 -15.43
CA GLY A 597 64.59 -24.42 -16.29
C GLY A 597 64.34 -23.05 -15.60
N THR A 598 65.33 -22.24 -15.63
CA THR A 598 65.55 -20.90 -15.08
C THR A 598 64.51 -19.82 -15.50
N PRO A 599 64.46 -18.66 -14.80
CA PRO A 599 63.29 -17.81 -14.70
C PRO A 599 63.26 -16.62 -15.70
N GLU A 600 62.08 -16.21 -16.07
CA GLU A 600 61.89 -14.92 -16.69
C GLU A 600 60.79 -14.10 -15.99
N LYS A 601 61.03 -12.80 -15.92
CA LYS A 601 60.29 -11.77 -15.16
C LYS A 601 58.82 -11.65 -15.55
N GLU A 602 58.00 -11.51 -14.54
CA GLU A 602 56.61 -11.02 -14.64
C GLU A 602 56.53 -9.62 -15.27
N PRO A 603 55.39 -9.34 -15.94
CA PRO A 603 54.65 -8.11 -15.71
C PRO A 603 53.22 -8.38 -15.27
N ALA A 604 52.76 -7.45 -14.43
CA ALA A 604 51.48 -7.27 -13.78
C ALA A 604 50.25 -8.01 -14.37
N ALA A 605 49.61 -8.81 -13.53
CA ALA A 605 48.40 -9.55 -13.84
C ALA A 605 47.19 -8.63 -14.08
N LEU A 606 46.74 -8.61 -15.33
CA LEU A 606 45.36 -8.25 -15.65
C LEU A 606 44.49 -9.45 -15.32
N HIS A 607 43.54 -9.31 -14.39
CA HIS A 607 42.52 -10.32 -14.17
C HIS A 607 41.72 -10.53 -15.46
N ALA A 608 41.98 -11.64 -16.15
CA ALA A 608 41.24 -12.07 -17.31
C ALA A 608 39.89 -12.64 -16.89
N LEU A 609 38.82 -11.87 -17.11
CA LEU A 609 37.47 -12.39 -17.14
C LEU A 609 37.38 -13.53 -18.16
N ARG A 610 37.00 -14.74 -17.70
CA ARG A 610 36.73 -15.88 -18.58
C ARG A 610 35.45 -15.61 -19.36
N PHE A 611 35.55 -15.23 -20.59
CA PHE A 611 34.45 -15.26 -21.55
C PHE A 611 34.27 -16.71 -22.04
N ALA A 612 33.00 -17.17 -22.02
CA ALA A 612 32.65 -18.44 -22.67
C ALA A 612 32.90 -18.29 -24.19
N THR A 613 33.36 -19.34 -24.86
CA THR A 613 33.67 -19.42 -26.29
C THR A 613 32.46 -19.28 -27.23
N THR A 614 31.29 -18.91 -26.70
CA THR A 614 30.08 -18.68 -27.48
C THR A 614 29.77 -17.19 -27.59
N SER A 615 29.36 -16.74 -28.78
CA SER A 615 28.97 -15.35 -29.01
C SER A 615 27.77 -14.93 -28.14
N SER A 616 27.90 -13.79 -27.48
CA SER A 616 26.85 -13.22 -26.63
C SER A 616 26.33 -11.90 -27.23
N ASN A 617 25.05 -11.63 -26.98
CA ASN A 617 24.40 -10.40 -27.41
C ASN A 617 24.41 -9.36 -26.29
N TYR A 618 24.72 -8.13 -26.61
CA TYR A 618 24.85 -6.99 -25.71
C TYR A 618 23.98 -5.83 -26.15
N LEU A 619 23.41 -5.11 -25.20
CA LEU A 619 22.72 -3.84 -25.40
C LEU A 619 23.68 -2.71 -24.97
N VAL A 620 23.85 -1.72 -25.80
CA VAL A 620 24.69 -0.54 -25.54
C VAL A 620 23.79 0.66 -25.29
N PHE A 621 23.97 1.30 -24.15
CA PHE A 621 23.21 2.48 -23.75
C PHE A 621 24.12 3.67 -23.55
N ASP A 622 23.61 4.88 -23.79
CA ASP A 622 24.28 6.11 -23.36
C ASP A 622 24.14 6.32 -21.84
N MET A 623 24.80 7.33 -21.30
CA MET A 623 24.77 7.63 -19.86
C MET A 623 23.42 8.18 -19.39
N GLN A 624 22.47 8.47 -20.28
CA GLN A 624 21.08 8.82 -20.00
C GLN A 624 20.13 7.61 -20.07
N GLY A 625 20.69 6.39 -20.27
CA GLY A 625 19.90 5.15 -20.31
C GLY A 625 19.19 4.88 -21.65
N ARG A 626 19.47 5.65 -22.72
CA ARG A 626 18.86 5.43 -24.03
C ARG A 626 19.63 4.34 -24.78
N LEU A 627 18.92 3.38 -25.35
CA LEU A 627 19.52 2.32 -26.17
C LEU A 627 20.12 2.91 -27.44
N VAL A 628 21.43 2.76 -27.61
CA VAL A 628 22.18 3.23 -28.76
C VAL A 628 22.28 2.16 -29.85
N THR A 629 22.61 0.92 -29.47
CA THR A 629 22.75 -0.20 -30.42
C THR A 629 22.72 -1.56 -29.70
N LYS A 630 22.67 -2.62 -30.52
CA LYS A 630 22.85 -4.01 -30.09
C LYS A 630 24.10 -4.59 -30.76
N ILE A 631 24.93 -5.29 -30.01
CA ILE A 631 26.20 -5.83 -30.48
C ILE A 631 26.26 -7.33 -30.10
N THR A 632 26.78 -8.13 -31.05
CA THR A 632 27.13 -9.53 -30.77
C THR A 632 28.64 -9.65 -30.74
N ALA A 633 29.22 -10.19 -29.66
CA ALA A 633 30.66 -10.33 -29.49
C ALA A 633 31.01 -11.64 -28.77
N THR A 634 32.19 -12.17 -29.04
CA THR A 634 32.74 -13.40 -28.44
C THR A 634 33.74 -13.13 -27.32
N GLY A 635 34.11 -11.87 -27.10
CA GLY A 635 35.06 -11.46 -26.06
C GLY A 635 35.08 -9.95 -25.82
N ALA A 636 35.82 -9.52 -24.80
CA ALA A 636 35.87 -8.14 -24.36
C ALA A 636 36.48 -7.19 -25.44
N GLU A 637 37.53 -7.64 -26.10
CA GLU A 637 38.20 -6.86 -27.15
C GLU A 637 37.28 -6.65 -28.37
N GLU A 638 36.61 -7.68 -28.82
CA GLU A 638 35.62 -7.62 -29.89
C GLU A 638 34.42 -6.73 -29.52
N LEU A 639 33.96 -6.80 -28.28
CA LEU A 639 32.89 -5.94 -27.77
C LEU A 639 33.30 -4.48 -27.73
N GLN A 640 34.52 -4.19 -27.26
CA GLN A 640 35.10 -2.83 -27.29
C GLN A 640 35.21 -2.29 -28.72
N ALA A 641 35.78 -3.09 -29.62
CA ALA A 641 35.96 -2.69 -31.01
C ALA A 641 34.64 -2.44 -31.74
N LYS A 642 33.66 -3.33 -31.55
CA LYS A 642 32.31 -3.18 -32.14
C LYS A 642 31.54 -2.03 -31.51
N THR A 643 31.71 -1.75 -30.22
CA THR A 643 31.11 -0.57 -29.58
C THR A 643 31.71 0.71 -30.17
N ASN A 644 33.03 0.78 -30.27
CA ASN A 644 33.71 1.92 -30.90
C ASN A 644 33.25 2.18 -32.34
N ALA A 645 33.00 1.13 -33.12
CA ALA A 645 32.54 1.24 -34.50
C ALA A 645 31.06 1.64 -34.64
N ALA A 646 30.23 1.28 -33.65
CA ALA A 646 28.80 1.46 -33.71
C ALA A 646 28.30 2.80 -33.13
N VAL A 647 29.09 3.45 -32.26
CA VAL A 647 28.73 4.75 -31.67
C VAL A 647 29.43 5.91 -32.38
N LYS A 648 28.65 6.96 -32.67
CA LYS A 648 29.12 8.11 -33.46
C LYS A 648 29.80 9.21 -32.64
N CYS A 649 29.73 9.13 -31.33
CA CYS A 649 30.25 10.15 -30.41
C CYS A 649 31.24 9.54 -29.43
N SER A 650 32.35 10.22 -29.16
CA SER A 650 33.22 9.85 -28.04
C SER A 650 32.50 10.04 -26.71
N GLY A 651 32.71 9.13 -25.77
CA GLY A 651 32.04 9.15 -24.46
C GLY A 651 32.05 7.80 -23.76
N THR A 652 31.43 7.76 -22.57
CA THR A 652 31.25 6.52 -21.82
C THR A 652 29.87 5.93 -22.11
N TYR A 653 29.82 4.63 -22.33
CA TYR A 653 28.62 3.86 -22.64
C TYR A 653 28.46 2.70 -21.66
N LEU A 654 27.22 2.37 -21.33
CA LEU A 654 26.86 1.22 -20.52
C LEU A 654 26.53 0.06 -21.46
N VAL A 655 27.17 -1.09 -21.25
CA VAL A 655 26.95 -2.30 -22.06
C VAL A 655 26.42 -3.41 -21.20
N LYS A 656 25.18 -3.84 -21.49
CA LYS A 656 24.45 -4.85 -20.74
C LYS A 656 24.29 -6.13 -21.56
N PRO A 657 24.73 -7.32 -21.05
CA PRO A 657 24.43 -8.59 -21.69
C PRO A 657 22.92 -8.88 -21.76
N LEU A 658 22.44 -9.45 -22.84
CA LEU A 658 21.00 -9.77 -23.04
C LEU A 658 20.54 -10.96 -22.18
N ARG A 659 21.46 -11.82 -21.73
CA ARG A 659 21.19 -13.00 -20.90
C ARG A 659 22.00 -12.92 -19.63
N GLY A 660 21.60 -12.05 -18.70
CA GLY A 660 22.20 -11.93 -17.37
C GLY A 660 23.73 -11.64 -17.39
N GLY A 661 24.21 -10.84 -16.46
CA GLY A 661 25.63 -10.48 -16.33
C GLY A 661 25.82 -9.01 -15.97
N GLN A 662 27.00 -8.67 -15.47
CA GLN A 662 27.36 -7.30 -15.09
C GLN A 662 27.27 -6.31 -16.24
N ILE A 663 26.79 -5.11 -15.93
CA ILE A 663 26.84 -3.97 -16.86
C ILE A 663 28.28 -3.46 -16.91
N MET A 664 28.85 -3.45 -18.10
CA MET A 664 30.20 -2.96 -18.32
C MET A 664 30.17 -1.47 -18.76
N ARG A 665 31.18 -0.72 -18.36
CA ARG A 665 31.41 0.63 -18.89
C ARG A 665 32.47 0.57 -19.99
N ILE A 666 32.14 1.07 -21.18
CA ILE A 666 33.05 1.16 -22.32
C ILE A 666 33.24 2.63 -22.64
N THR A 667 34.51 3.08 -22.68
CA THR A 667 34.84 4.44 -23.11
C THR A 667 35.26 4.40 -24.57
N VAL A 668 34.55 5.14 -25.40
CA VAL A 668 34.85 5.37 -26.82
C VAL A 668 35.58 6.71 -26.93
N ARG A 669 36.77 6.68 -27.47
CA ARG A 669 37.65 7.85 -27.63
C ARG A 669 37.53 8.46 -29.01
#